data_7b5c1789f34959445cd1accca14ba1dd
#
_entry.id   7b5c1789f34959445cd1accca14ba1dd
#
_cell.length_a   1.000
_cell.length_b   1.000
_cell.length_c   1.000
_cell.angle_alpha   90.00
_cell.angle_beta   90.00
_cell.angle_gamma   90.00
#
_symmetry.space_group_name_H-M   'P 1'
#
loop_
_entity.id
_entity.type
_entity.pdbx_description
1 polymer ?
#
loop_
_entity_poly.entity_id
_entity_poly.type
_entity_poly.pdbx_seq_one_letter_code
_entity_poly.pdbx_strand_id
1 'polypeptide(L)'
;TMALHLLPEPKDLMLVKGMCALDQEMSIVLPAASGDASWFAARELRKEVLRATGMALPIVKEQAPPRPDHAILLVCGPEQAEAFALDPSHKRLDAAGEQREQAYVLAVQRGRIVLYADTPAGLFYAVQTLRQLVRLHRDHIPALIIRDWPSLEARGLLLDISRRKVPTMDTLKHLIDELSHYKLNVLQLYTEHTFAFPSHPRIGAGCGSLGSEDILELDAYCRQRHVELMPNLQSFGHARNILRLPEYRHLAETGLRWTLSPAVEDTYTLLGDLYGDMLPFFSSPTLNVDCDETYDLGQGASSAMVDELGGVGQVYMQHVLRVRELAARHGKRIQIWGDMLLNHPELIAGVPGDVMLLAWSYDPAESHPGVGELSGVGAGLWVCPGTGSWNSLFPRISGARVNIRNMVREGMAAGAVGMLNTDWGDFGHYQHMGLSWHGYILGAAQGWTGGTTSDEAFDAAFGPLFFGEEHPAIMEALDLLAHTNDLPGVQGINRSNTVLALFDDPLVGETVEGDEALPAETLREMHSLASQAAATCEALSPEHQRELTLREMASAADMIAHAALKTALGQRIRATLRKVAPGEPPSELDEQILALDKLAAGLEGLREEWELLWHARARISEIHVALGFFASTHTRLRIAAAWLEEQRRALAAGESADAELETYNASDHRVLWQIWPD
;
A
#
# COMPACT_ATOMS: atom_id res chain seq x y z
N THR A 1 -16.14 6.65 31.76
CA THR A 1 -14.75 6.96 31.35
C THR A 1 -14.79 6.99 29.85
N MET A 2 -14.57 8.14 29.25
CA MET A 2 -14.47 8.28 27.81
C MET A 2 -13.20 7.52 27.40
N ALA A 3 -13.33 6.47 26.61
CA ALA A 3 -12.18 5.74 26.08
C ALA A 3 -11.43 6.68 25.12
N LEU A 4 -10.13 6.79 25.29
CA LEU A 4 -9.27 7.60 24.44
C LEU A 4 -8.60 6.67 23.42
N HIS A 5 -8.95 6.85 22.15
CA HIS A 5 -8.44 6.02 21.07
C HIS A 5 -7.39 6.78 20.25
N LEU A 6 -6.16 6.30 20.25
CA LEU A 6 -5.00 6.86 19.53
C LEU A 6 -4.38 5.80 18.61
N LEU A 7 -3.74 6.22 17.54
CA LEU A 7 -3.05 5.35 16.59
C LEU A 7 -1.61 5.82 16.36
N PRO A 8 -0.65 4.94 16.56
CA PRO A 8 -0.74 3.64 17.26
C PRO A 8 -1.18 3.80 18.71
N GLU A 9 -1.78 2.74 19.26
CA GLU A 9 -2.18 2.69 20.67
C GLU A 9 -0.93 2.76 21.58
N PRO A 10 -0.88 3.70 22.55
CA PRO A 10 0.27 3.82 23.43
C PRO A 10 0.43 2.62 24.36
N LYS A 11 1.69 2.26 24.70
CA LYS A 11 2.01 1.17 25.63
C LYS A 11 1.50 1.40 27.06
N ASP A 12 1.59 2.63 27.54
CA ASP A 12 1.13 3.02 28.88
C ASP A 12 0.41 4.36 28.78
N LEU A 13 -0.87 4.38 29.12
CA LEU A 13 -1.72 5.56 29.14
C LEU A 13 -2.47 5.63 30.45
N MET A 14 -2.20 6.66 31.22
CA MET A 14 -2.87 6.92 32.49
C MET A 14 -3.66 8.23 32.42
N LEU A 15 -4.97 8.17 32.54
CA LEU A 15 -5.81 9.35 32.68
C LEU A 15 -5.68 9.92 34.09
N VAL A 16 -5.54 11.24 34.17
CA VAL A 16 -5.46 12.00 35.41
C VAL A 16 -6.70 12.90 35.53
N LYS A 17 -7.09 13.28 36.74
CA LYS A 17 -8.24 14.18 36.93
C LYS A 17 -7.93 15.57 36.40
N GLY A 18 -8.76 16.09 35.52
CA GLY A 18 -8.67 17.46 34.99
C GLY A 18 -8.49 17.48 33.48
N MET A 19 -8.21 18.66 32.97
CA MET A 19 -7.92 18.90 31.55
C MET A 19 -6.98 20.09 31.38
N CYS A 20 -6.29 20.15 30.26
CA CYS A 20 -5.55 21.32 29.79
C CYS A 20 -6.40 22.06 28.76
N ALA A 21 -6.77 23.30 29.06
CA ALA A 21 -7.35 24.18 28.07
C ALA A 21 -6.20 24.89 27.33
N LEU A 22 -6.17 24.76 26.01
CA LEU A 22 -5.29 25.55 25.16
C LEU A 22 -5.89 26.93 24.98
N ASP A 23 -5.10 27.97 25.14
CA ASP A 23 -5.50 29.36 24.96
C ASP A 23 -4.43 30.17 24.21
N GLN A 24 -4.75 31.41 23.83
CA GLN A 24 -3.86 32.28 23.07
C GLN A 24 -2.65 32.78 23.87
N GLU A 25 -2.63 32.62 25.21
CA GLU A 25 -1.49 32.99 26.05
C GLU A 25 -0.45 31.87 26.12
N MET A 26 -0.80 30.66 25.69
CA MET A 26 0.13 29.53 25.62
C MET A 26 1.21 29.73 24.56
N SER A 27 2.41 29.24 24.86
CA SER A 27 3.54 29.16 23.92
C SER A 27 4.04 27.74 23.79
N ILE A 28 4.50 27.38 22.60
CA ILE A 28 5.31 26.19 22.37
C ILE A 28 6.76 26.56 22.68
N VAL A 29 7.31 25.96 23.73
CA VAL A 29 8.62 26.34 24.29
C VAL A 29 9.66 25.28 24.00
N LEU A 30 10.74 25.69 23.38
CA LEU A 30 11.94 24.91 23.14
C LEU A 30 13.06 25.37 24.09
N PRO A 31 13.85 24.46 24.69
CA PRO A 31 15.12 24.84 25.31
C PRO A 31 16.05 25.58 24.33
N ALA A 32 16.79 26.56 24.81
CA ALA A 32 17.65 27.39 23.95
C ALA A 32 18.65 26.58 23.13
N ALA A 33 19.12 25.43 23.65
CA ALA A 33 20.00 24.49 22.98
C ALA A 33 19.32 23.59 21.94
N SER A 34 17.99 23.69 21.73
CA SER A 34 17.25 22.85 20.79
C SER A 34 17.66 23.09 19.34
N GLY A 35 17.88 22.00 18.59
CA GLY A 35 18.24 22.01 17.17
C GLY A 35 17.05 22.06 16.22
N ASP A 36 17.35 21.93 14.92
CA ASP A 36 16.37 22.07 13.82
C ASP A 36 15.26 21.01 13.86
N ALA A 37 15.55 19.79 14.31
CA ALA A 37 14.57 18.73 14.43
C ALA A 37 13.47 19.08 15.45
N SER A 38 13.85 19.64 16.61
CA SER A 38 12.87 20.10 17.61
C SER A 38 12.05 21.29 17.09
N TRP A 39 12.70 22.19 16.33
CA TRP A 39 12.00 23.30 15.67
C TRP A 39 10.98 22.79 14.64
N PHE A 40 11.36 21.79 13.84
CA PHE A 40 10.45 21.18 12.87
C PHE A 40 9.24 20.54 13.57
N ALA A 41 9.46 19.76 14.64
CA ALA A 41 8.40 19.13 15.42
C ALA A 41 7.44 20.19 16.02
N ALA A 42 7.98 21.29 16.57
CA ALA A 42 7.19 22.41 17.08
C ALA A 42 6.31 23.07 16.00
N ARG A 43 6.84 23.23 14.80
CA ARG A 43 6.07 23.78 13.67
C ARG A 43 4.93 22.87 13.26
N GLU A 44 5.12 21.56 13.23
CA GLU A 44 4.07 20.59 12.91
C GLU A 44 2.96 20.62 13.98
N LEU A 45 3.33 20.71 15.26
CA LEU A 45 2.35 20.90 16.34
C LEU A 45 1.57 22.21 16.16
N ARG A 46 2.25 23.33 15.90
CA ARG A 46 1.60 24.63 15.69
C ARG A 46 0.60 24.60 14.53
N LYS A 47 0.95 23.94 13.43
CA LYS A 47 0.03 23.76 12.27
C LYS A 47 -1.24 23.01 12.70
N GLU A 48 -1.09 21.94 13.47
CA GLU A 48 -2.24 21.15 13.93
C GLU A 48 -3.13 21.95 14.88
N VAL A 49 -2.53 22.66 15.86
CA VAL A 49 -3.29 23.53 16.79
C VAL A 49 -4.02 24.61 16.01
N LEU A 50 -3.35 25.29 15.07
CA LEU A 50 -3.99 26.31 14.23
C LEU A 50 -5.18 25.74 13.44
N ARG A 51 -4.98 24.55 12.83
CA ARG A 51 -6.03 23.89 12.05
C ARG A 51 -7.25 23.50 12.91
N ALA A 52 -7.00 22.93 14.08
CA ALA A 52 -8.07 22.42 14.94
C ALA A 52 -8.79 23.51 15.73
N THR A 53 -8.10 24.58 16.12
CA THR A 53 -8.62 25.59 17.08
C THR A 53 -8.67 27.01 16.54
N GLY A 54 -8.01 27.31 15.43
CA GLY A 54 -7.82 28.66 14.90
C GLY A 54 -6.71 29.46 15.63
N MET A 55 -6.05 28.90 16.65
CA MET A 55 -5.03 29.56 17.44
C MET A 55 -3.62 29.36 16.87
N ALA A 56 -2.90 30.45 16.62
CA ALA A 56 -1.49 30.42 16.16
C ALA A 56 -0.56 30.60 17.37
N LEU A 57 -0.27 29.52 18.11
CA LEU A 57 0.61 29.58 19.26
C LEU A 57 2.05 30.02 18.87
N PRO A 58 2.67 30.97 19.57
CA PRO A 58 4.06 31.32 19.32
C PRO A 58 5.01 30.18 19.67
N ILE A 59 6.09 30.02 18.89
CA ILE A 59 7.19 29.11 19.22
C ILE A 59 8.34 29.99 19.73
N VAL A 60 8.81 29.72 20.95
CA VAL A 60 9.85 30.48 21.63
C VAL A 60 11.00 29.58 22.07
N LYS A 61 12.20 30.13 22.20
CA LYS A 61 13.36 29.47 22.84
C LYS A 61 13.68 30.12 24.16
N GLU A 62 13.82 29.31 25.22
CA GLU A 62 14.05 29.79 26.59
C GLU A 62 15.27 29.11 27.22
N GLN A 63 15.98 29.83 28.11
CA GLN A 63 17.10 29.31 28.89
C GLN A 63 16.67 28.49 30.11
N ALA A 64 15.48 28.77 30.63
CA ALA A 64 14.91 28.15 31.80
C ALA A 64 13.42 27.93 31.59
N PRO A 65 12.77 27.02 32.32
CA PRO A 65 11.35 26.78 32.16
C PRO A 65 10.55 28.07 32.38
N PRO A 66 9.57 28.38 31.50
CA PRO A 66 8.69 29.51 31.72
C PRO A 66 7.89 29.31 33.00
N ARG A 67 7.17 30.34 33.43
CA ARG A 67 6.24 30.20 34.57
C ARG A 67 5.36 28.97 34.39
N PRO A 68 5.04 28.21 35.46
CA PRO A 68 4.53 26.84 35.34
C PRO A 68 3.27 26.66 34.50
N ASP A 69 2.50 27.71 34.30
CA ASP A 69 1.21 27.69 33.60
C ASP A 69 1.35 28.37 32.22
N HIS A 70 0.61 27.87 31.21
CA HIS A 70 0.54 28.36 29.82
C HIS A 70 1.72 27.99 28.89
N ALA A 71 2.21 26.75 28.98
CA ALA A 71 3.29 26.30 28.10
C ALA A 71 3.13 24.86 27.61
N ILE A 72 3.56 24.63 26.35
CA ILE A 72 3.80 23.31 25.78
C ILE A 72 5.30 23.15 25.63
N LEU A 73 5.93 22.35 26.47
CA LEU A 73 7.39 22.16 26.52
C LEU A 73 7.81 20.99 25.64
N LEU A 74 8.72 21.21 24.69
CA LEU A 74 9.33 20.18 23.86
C LEU A 74 10.80 20.02 24.27
N VAL A 75 11.12 18.97 25.01
CA VAL A 75 12.43 18.77 25.64
C VAL A 75 13.09 17.51 25.09
N CYS A 76 14.29 17.65 24.53
CA CYS A 76 15.05 16.58 23.90
C CYS A 76 16.37 16.34 24.61
N GLY A 77 16.53 15.16 25.19
CA GLY A 77 17.73 14.73 25.88
C GLY A 77 17.80 15.11 27.37
N PRO A 78 18.63 14.38 28.13
CA PRO A 78 18.72 14.49 29.57
C PRO A 78 19.24 15.85 30.03
N GLU A 79 20.18 16.48 29.30
CA GLU A 79 20.74 17.80 29.64
C GLU A 79 19.68 18.91 29.63
N GLN A 80 18.79 18.89 28.58
CA GLN A 80 17.69 19.84 28.49
C GLN A 80 16.64 19.57 29.58
N ALA A 81 16.39 18.28 29.89
CA ALA A 81 15.46 17.90 30.95
C ALA A 81 15.94 18.35 32.34
N GLU A 82 17.26 18.35 32.60
CA GLU A 82 17.84 18.87 33.82
C GLU A 82 17.78 20.41 33.86
N ALA A 83 18.15 21.09 32.77
CA ALA A 83 18.07 22.55 32.67
C ALA A 83 16.65 23.08 32.88
N PHE A 84 15.65 22.35 32.42
CA PHE A 84 14.20 22.66 32.59
C PHE A 84 13.60 22.10 33.87
N ALA A 85 14.38 21.45 34.74
CA ALA A 85 13.99 20.86 36.01
C ALA A 85 12.72 20.00 35.87
N LEU A 86 12.69 19.13 34.84
CA LEU A 86 11.55 18.26 34.61
C LEU A 86 11.34 17.29 35.79
N ASP A 87 10.09 17.12 36.18
CA ASP A 87 9.70 16.09 37.15
C ASP A 87 10.23 14.72 36.71
N PRO A 88 10.80 13.92 37.63
CA PRO A 88 11.30 12.58 37.30
C PRO A 88 10.28 11.69 36.61
N SER A 89 8.99 11.81 36.94
CA SER A 89 7.91 11.05 36.31
C SER A 89 7.67 11.45 34.85
N HIS A 90 8.02 12.67 34.45
CA HIS A 90 7.88 13.21 33.10
C HIS A 90 9.08 12.93 32.20
N LYS A 91 10.13 12.31 32.72
CA LYS A 91 11.32 11.90 31.93
C LYS A 91 11.66 10.42 32.06
N ARG A 92 10.81 9.62 32.67
CA ARG A 92 11.00 8.19 32.80
C ARG A 92 10.57 7.48 31.51
N LEU A 93 11.57 6.95 30.77
CA LEU A 93 11.38 6.10 29.61
C LEU A 93 11.55 4.64 30.04
N ASP A 94 10.49 3.84 29.84
CA ASP A 94 10.47 2.44 30.27
C ASP A 94 10.97 1.46 29.16
N ALA A 95 11.45 1.99 28.03
CA ALA A 95 12.04 1.24 26.94
C ALA A 95 13.56 1.03 27.12
N ALA A 96 14.09 -0.03 26.49
CA ALA A 96 15.52 -0.37 26.48
C ALA A 96 16.04 -0.57 25.04
N GLY A 97 17.38 -0.57 24.87
CA GLY A 97 18.00 -0.79 23.57
C GLY A 97 17.58 0.24 22.51
N GLU A 98 17.48 -0.19 21.28
CA GLU A 98 17.15 0.65 20.12
C GLU A 98 15.72 1.21 20.18
N GLN A 99 14.80 0.50 20.84
CA GLN A 99 13.44 1.02 21.08
C GLN A 99 13.44 2.31 21.90
N ARG A 100 14.45 2.49 22.77
CA ARG A 100 14.61 3.70 23.59
C ARG A 100 14.85 4.96 22.75
N GLU A 101 15.48 4.83 21.58
CA GLU A 101 15.70 5.95 20.67
C GLU A 101 14.40 6.54 20.11
N GLN A 102 13.34 5.75 20.12
CA GLN A 102 12.02 6.14 19.62
C GLN A 102 11.01 6.36 20.76
N ALA A 103 11.42 6.15 22.01
CA ALA A 103 10.55 6.25 23.17
C ALA A 103 10.32 7.72 23.58
N TYR A 104 9.15 7.98 24.18
CA TYR A 104 8.80 9.30 24.66
C TYR A 104 7.88 9.27 25.87
N VAL A 105 7.79 10.42 26.54
CA VAL A 105 6.76 10.74 27.54
C VAL A 105 5.98 11.95 27.06
N LEU A 106 4.66 11.89 27.19
CA LEU A 106 3.75 13.00 27.00
C LEU A 106 2.91 13.15 28.29
N ALA A 107 3.06 14.27 29.00
CA ALA A 107 2.29 14.59 30.19
C ALA A 107 1.43 15.82 29.95
N VAL A 108 0.13 15.68 30.07
CA VAL A 108 -0.87 16.76 29.97
C VAL A 108 -1.38 17.08 31.34
N GLN A 109 -1.18 18.31 31.77
CA GLN A 109 -1.62 18.85 33.07
C GLN A 109 -2.39 20.16 32.88
N ARG A 110 -3.03 20.63 33.88
CA ARG A 110 -3.72 21.93 33.82
C ARG A 110 -2.73 23.05 33.47
N GLY A 111 -2.94 23.72 32.33
CA GLY A 111 -2.14 24.84 31.87
C GLY A 111 -0.74 24.46 31.38
N ARG A 112 -0.34 23.20 31.38
CA ARG A 112 1.00 22.76 30.98
C ARG A 112 0.98 21.41 30.27
N ILE A 113 1.68 21.31 29.16
CA ILE A 113 1.96 20.06 28.46
C ILE A 113 3.47 19.87 28.36
N VAL A 114 3.95 18.68 28.68
CA VAL A 114 5.37 18.33 28.62
C VAL A 114 5.56 17.15 27.66
N LEU A 115 6.41 17.33 26.66
CA LEU A 115 6.88 16.28 25.78
C LEU A 115 8.36 16.06 26.03
N TYR A 116 8.75 14.82 26.33
CA TYR A 116 10.12 14.46 26.58
C TYR A 116 10.52 13.20 25.80
N ALA A 117 11.72 13.22 25.24
CA ALA A 117 12.40 12.06 24.68
C ALA A 117 13.90 12.22 24.78
N ASP A 118 14.65 11.12 24.72
CA ASP A 118 16.11 11.16 24.68
C ASP A 118 16.65 11.61 23.31
N THR A 119 15.85 11.43 22.25
CA THR A 119 16.25 11.69 20.86
C THR A 119 15.24 12.59 20.12
N PRO A 120 15.64 13.22 19.01
CA PRO A 120 14.73 13.95 18.14
C PRO A 120 13.59 13.08 17.57
N ALA A 121 13.85 11.80 17.28
CA ALA A 121 12.82 10.87 16.75
C ALA A 121 11.73 10.62 17.80
N GLY A 122 12.10 10.29 19.03
CA GLY A 122 11.13 10.12 20.11
C GLY A 122 10.33 11.40 20.38
N LEU A 123 10.97 12.57 20.39
CA LEU A 123 10.29 13.85 20.56
C LEU A 123 9.29 14.12 19.41
N PHE A 124 9.66 13.79 18.18
CA PHE A 124 8.77 13.90 17.03
C PHE A 124 7.53 13.00 17.20
N TYR A 125 7.70 11.75 17.67
CA TYR A 125 6.59 10.85 17.91
C TYR A 125 5.69 11.31 19.07
N ALA A 126 6.26 11.91 20.12
CA ALA A 126 5.46 12.57 21.17
C ALA A 126 4.56 13.67 20.59
N VAL A 127 5.13 14.47 19.68
CA VAL A 127 4.39 15.53 18.97
C VAL A 127 3.28 14.93 18.10
N GLN A 128 3.51 13.81 17.41
CA GLN A 128 2.44 13.18 16.62
C GLN A 128 1.29 12.72 17.51
N THR A 129 1.58 12.18 18.68
CA THR A 129 0.53 11.79 19.65
C THR A 129 -0.23 13.00 20.17
N LEU A 130 0.45 14.10 20.50
CA LEU A 130 -0.24 15.34 20.92
C LEU A 130 -1.08 15.93 19.77
N ARG A 131 -0.63 15.85 18.53
CA ARG A 131 -1.42 16.26 17.37
C ARG A 131 -2.74 15.49 17.27
N GLN A 132 -2.73 14.17 17.52
CA GLN A 132 -3.96 13.37 17.55
C GLN A 132 -4.89 13.80 18.70
N LEU A 133 -4.35 14.08 19.89
CA LEU A 133 -5.12 14.61 21.00
C LEU A 133 -5.77 15.95 20.66
N VAL A 134 -5.05 16.85 20.00
CA VAL A 134 -5.59 18.13 19.51
C VAL A 134 -6.68 17.92 18.47
N ARG A 135 -6.54 16.95 17.55
CA ARG A 135 -7.59 16.60 16.58
C ARG A 135 -8.89 16.16 17.27
N LEU A 136 -8.78 15.30 18.28
CA LEU A 136 -9.92 14.70 18.95
C LEU A 136 -10.59 15.65 19.95
N HIS A 137 -9.81 16.50 20.62
CA HIS A 137 -10.27 17.29 21.75
C HIS A 137 -10.21 18.80 21.54
N ARG A 138 -9.64 19.23 20.39
CA ARG A 138 -9.46 20.64 20.04
C ARG A 138 -8.64 21.38 21.11
N ASP A 139 -9.26 22.31 21.80
CA ASP A 139 -8.66 23.16 22.83
C ASP A 139 -8.85 22.65 24.27
N HIS A 140 -9.51 21.49 24.47
CA HIS A 140 -9.78 20.92 25.80
C HIS A 140 -9.23 19.49 25.95
N ILE A 141 -7.90 19.37 26.11
CA ILE A 141 -7.21 18.09 26.15
C ILE A 141 -7.32 17.47 27.56
N PRO A 142 -7.78 16.21 27.72
CA PRO A 142 -7.83 15.55 29.01
C PRO A 142 -6.43 15.44 29.64
N ALA A 143 -6.34 15.62 30.95
CA ALA A 143 -5.10 15.43 31.68
C ALA A 143 -4.72 13.95 31.69
N LEU A 144 -3.48 13.65 31.31
CA LEU A 144 -2.98 12.28 31.16
C LEU A 144 -1.45 12.22 31.20
N ILE A 145 -0.96 11.01 31.39
CA ILE A 145 0.46 10.69 31.17
C ILE A 145 0.52 9.50 30.23
N ILE A 146 1.27 9.64 29.12
CA ILE A 146 1.61 8.59 28.19
C ILE A 146 3.10 8.29 28.29
N ARG A 147 3.47 7.00 28.36
CA ARG A 147 4.82 6.50 28.11
C ARG A 147 4.73 5.50 27.00
N ASP A 148 5.51 5.71 25.94
CA ASP A 148 5.29 4.95 24.72
C ASP A 148 6.59 4.68 23.97
N TRP A 149 6.64 3.54 23.29
CA TRP A 149 7.75 3.08 22.46
C TRP A 149 7.30 1.99 21.48
N PRO A 150 7.97 1.80 20.33
CA PRO A 150 7.57 0.77 19.38
C PRO A 150 7.96 -0.65 19.82
N SER A 151 7.20 -1.64 19.39
CA SER A 151 7.59 -3.06 19.51
C SER A 151 8.61 -3.46 18.45
N LEU A 152 8.41 -3.03 17.19
CA LEU A 152 9.38 -3.21 16.11
C LEU A 152 10.11 -1.90 15.86
N GLU A 153 11.44 -1.99 15.73
CA GLU A 153 12.31 -0.83 15.48
C GLU A 153 12.02 -0.19 14.12
N ALA A 154 11.97 -1.00 13.07
CA ALA A 154 11.64 -0.57 11.73
C ALA A 154 10.17 -0.93 11.40
N ARG A 155 9.44 0.05 10.91
CA ARG A 155 8.04 -0.07 10.51
C ARG A 155 7.88 0.61 9.17
N GLY A 156 7.89 -0.21 8.11
CA GLY A 156 7.95 0.27 6.74
C GLY A 156 6.66 0.12 5.97
N LEU A 157 6.58 0.91 4.91
CA LEU A 157 5.70 0.73 3.78
C LEU A 157 6.54 0.50 2.52
N LEU A 158 6.21 -0.53 1.75
CA LEU A 158 6.64 -0.68 0.37
C LEU A 158 5.48 -0.30 -0.54
N LEU A 159 5.71 0.69 -1.39
CA LEU A 159 4.76 1.11 -2.42
C LEU A 159 5.28 0.71 -3.79
N ASP A 160 4.50 -0.07 -4.53
CA ASP A 160 4.82 -0.45 -5.89
C ASP A 160 4.62 0.71 -6.86
N ILE A 161 5.72 1.17 -7.46
CA ILE A 161 5.70 2.23 -8.49
C ILE A 161 6.05 1.68 -9.89
N SER A 162 6.21 0.36 -10.05
CA SER A 162 6.68 -0.26 -11.29
C SER A 162 5.57 -0.97 -12.07
N ARG A 163 4.39 -1.19 -11.45
CA ARG A 163 3.24 -1.78 -12.14
C ARG A 163 2.32 -0.69 -12.66
N ARG A 164 2.79 0.10 -13.62
CA ARG A 164 2.08 1.09 -14.45
C ARG A 164 1.80 2.46 -13.80
N LYS A 165 1.88 2.62 -12.47
CA LYS A 165 1.48 3.86 -11.78
C LYS A 165 2.62 4.42 -10.93
N VAL A 166 3.14 5.57 -11.34
CA VAL A 166 4.14 6.33 -10.56
C VAL A 166 3.45 7.55 -9.95
N PRO A 167 3.45 7.71 -8.61
CA PRO A 167 2.85 8.85 -7.95
C PRO A 167 3.54 10.17 -8.30
N THR A 168 2.80 11.28 -8.19
CA THR A 168 3.40 12.62 -8.24
C THR A 168 4.22 12.91 -6.98
N MET A 169 5.11 13.88 -7.05
CA MET A 169 5.90 14.32 -5.89
C MET A 169 5.01 14.82 -4.74
N ASP A 170 3.92 15.51 -5.06
CA ASP A 170 2.96 15.97 -4.05
C ASP A 170 2.25 14.79 -3.36
N THR A 171 1.89 13.77 -4.12
CA THR A 171 1.31 12.52 -3.56
C THR A 171 2.31 11.80 -2.66
N LEU A 172 3.58 11.66 -3.08
CA LEU A 172 4.61 11.02 -2.27
C LEU A 172 4.89 11.80 -0.99
N LYS A 173 4.95 13.14 -1.06
CA LYS A 173 5.11 13.97 0.15
C LYS A 173 3.91 13.85 1.10
N HIS A 174 2.69 13.86 0.56
CA HIS A 174 1.49 13.62 1.37
C HIS A 174 1.51 12.24 2.03
N LEU A 175 1.92 11.20 1.27
CA LEU A 175 2.12 9.86 1.82
C LEU A 175 3.12 9.89 3.00
N ILE A 176 4.28 10.50 2.82
CA ILE A 176 5.31 10.61 3.87
C ILE A 176 4.78 11.36 5.10
N ASP A 177 3.98 12.42 4.91
CA ASP A 177 3.34 13.15 6.00
C ASP A 177 2.41 12.26 6.83
N GLU A 178 1.56 11.47 6.17
CA GLU A 178 0.66 10.54 6.85
C GLU A 178 1.43 9.37 7.50
N LEU A 179 2.41 8.77 6.80
CA LEU A 179 3.24 7.70 7.37
C LEU A 179 3.91 8.15 8.67
N SER A 180 4.54 9.32 8.64
CA SER A 180 5.22 9.89 9.81
C SER A 180 4.25 10.26 10.94
N HIS A 181 3.03 10.72 10.59
CA HIS A 181 1.99 11.02 11.57
C HIS A 181 1.57 9.78 12.36
N TYR A 182 1.48 8.63 11.69
CA TYR A 182 1.18 7.34 12.32
C TYR A 182 2.43 6.55 12.72
N LYS A 183 3.60 7.19 12.76
CA LYS A 183 4.89 6.65 13.27
C LYS A 183 5.46 5.48 12.46
N LEU A 184 5.14 5.37 11.15
CA LEU A 184 5.95 4.58 10.23
C LEU A 184 7.26 5.32 9.99
N ASN A 185 8.37 4.59 9.89
CA ASN A 185 9.72 5.18 9.80
C ASN A 185 10.57 4.65 8.65
N VAL A 186 10.01 3.85 7.75
CA VAL A 186 10.66 3.39 6.51
C VAL A 186 9.69 3.50 5.35
N LEU A 187 10.18 4.01 4.21
CA LEU A 187 9.48 3.97 2.93
C LEU A 187 10.39 3.33 1.89
N GLN A 188 9.89 2.31 1.20
CA GLN A 188 10.50 1.75 -0.01
C GLN A 188 9.58 2.02 -1.20
N LEU A 189 10.15 2.46 -2.30
CA LEU A 189 9.47 2.56 -3.59
C LEU A 189 9.96 1.39 -4.44
N TYR A 190 9.12 0.36 -4.60
CA TYR A 190 9.48 -0.82 -5.36
C TYR A 190 9.74 -0.47 -6.82
N THR A 191 10.96 -0.72 -7.26
CA THR A 191 11.46 -0.30 -8.56
C THR A 191 11.97 -1.48 -9.38
N GLU A 192 11.40 -1.69 -10.56
CA GLU A 192 11.93 -2.57 -11.60
C GLU A 192 12.65 -1.74 -12.67
N HIS A 193 11.98 -0.72 -13.19
CA HIS A 193 12.45 0.10 -14.33
C HIS A 193 12.07 1.59 -14.21
N THR A 194 11.34 1.97 -13.19
CA THR A 194 10.72 3.31 -13.05
C THR A 194 11.64 4.33 -12.38
N PHE A 195 12.93 4.18 -12.55
CA PHE A 195 13.93 5.21 -12.29
C PHE A 195 14.55 5.66 -13.63
N ALA A 196 14.83 6.96 -13.75
CA ALA A 196 15.46 7.53 -14.94
C ALA A 196 16.99 7.36 -14.86
N PHE A 197 17.49 6.25 -15.38
CA PHE A 197 18.91 5.92 -15.35
C PHE A 197 19.67 6.68 -16.45
N PRO A 198 20.59 7.61 -16.11
CA PRO A 198 21.37 8.35 -17.12
C PRO A 198 22.23 7.45 -18.02
N SER A 199 22.81 6.38 -17.50
CA SER A 199 23.64 5.45 -18.27
C SER A 199 22.79 4.55 -19.20
N HIS A 200 21.50 4.36 -18.88
CA HIS A 200 20.57 3.49 -19.61
C HIS A 200 19.22 4.19 -19.90
N PRO A 201 19.22 5.29 -20.67
CA PRO A 201 18.06 6.20 -20.76
C PRO A 201 16.80 5.61 -21.40
N ARG A 202 16.89 4.43 -22.01
CA ARG A 202 15.71 3.72 -22.52
C ARG A 202 14.96 2.91 -21.46
N ILE A 203 15.62 2.55 -20.37
CA ILE A 203 14.96 1.91 -19.23
C ILE A 203 14.04 2.95 -18.58
N GLY A 204 12.76 2.59 -18.45
CA GLY A 204 11.74 3.46 -17.87
C GLY A 204 11.35 4.69 -18.69
N ALA A 205 11.83 4.80 -19.93
CA ALA A 205 11.46 5.90 -20.81
C ALA A 205 9.95 5.91 -21.09
N GLY A 206 9.29 7.03 -20.80
CA GLY A 206 7.84 7.18 -20.98
C GLY A 206 6.98 6.55 -19.87
N CYS A 207 7.59 5.93 -18.84
CA CYS A 207 6.87 5.28 -17.74
C CYS A 207 6.57 6.21 -16.55
N GLY A 208 6.91 7.49 -16.63
CA GLY A 208 6.76 8.44 -15.51
C GLY A 208 7.84 8.30 -14.44
N SER A 209 8.97 7.69 -14.78
CA SER A 209 10.09 7.36 -13.87
C SER A 209 10.51 8.54 -12.99
N LEU A 210 10.90 8.23 -11.75
CA LEU A 210 11.52 9.19 -10.82
C LEU A 210 12.96 9.47 -11.26
N GLY A 211 13.39 10.71 -11.14
CA GLY A 211 14.78 11.09 -11.40
C GLY A 211 15.59 11.28 -10.11
N SER A 212 16.88 11.52 -10.28
CA SER A 212 17.80 11.77 -9.18
C SER A 212 17.40 12.99 -8.31
N GLU A 213 16.90 14.05 -8.93
CA GLU A 213 16.39 15.24 -8.22
C GLU A 213 15.16 14.92 -7.38
N ASP A 214 14.23 14.12 -7.92
CA ASP A 214 13.05 13.64 -7.17
C ASP A 214 13.48 12.87 -5.90
N ILE A 215 14.47 11.99 -6.03
CA ILE A 215 14.96 11.18 -4.91
C ILE A 215 15.67 12.05 -3.86
N LEU A 216 16.53 12.99 -4.27
CA LEU A 216 17.17 13.92 -3.32
C LEU A 216 16.14 14.72 -2.52
N GLU A 217 15.10 15.21 -3.18
CA GLU A 217 14.03 15.94 -2.53
C GLU A 217 13.23 15.05 -1.55
N LEU A 218 12.90 13.83 -1.96
CA LEU A 218 12.18 12.87 -1.11
C LEU A 218 13.03 12.42 0.08
N ASP A 219 14.32 12.14 -0.12
CA ASP A 219 15.22 11.73 0.95
C ASP A 219 15.34 12.82 2.02
N ALA A 220 15.52 14.08 1.60
CA ALA A 220 15.54 15.22 2.52
C ALA A 220 14.20 15.41 3.25
N TYR A 221 13.07 15.23 2.54
CA TYR A 221 11.72 15.35 3.09
C TYR A 221 11.42 14.25 4.12
N CYS A 222 11.83 13.02 3.83
CA CYS A 222 11.74 11.87 4.73
C CYS A 222 12.54 12.07 6.00
N ARG A 223 13.81 12.46 5.89
CA ARG A 223 14.71 12.66 7.04
C ARG A 223 14.18 13.68 8.04
N GLN A 224 13.57 14.77 7.57
CA GLN A 224 12.93 15.75 8.45
C GLN A 224 11.78 15.18 9.28
N ARG A 225 11.16 14.05 8.81
CA ARG A 225 10.02 13.38 9.42
C ARG A 225 10.40 12.08 10.10
N HIS A 226 11.68 11.82 10.26
CA HIS A 226 12.19 10.57 10.83
C HIS A 226 11.72 9.33 10.07
N VAL A 227 11.60 9.45 8.75
CA VAL A 227 11.36 8.35 7.81
C VAL A 227 12.64 8.11 7.02
N GLU A 228 13.07 6.87 6.93
CA GLU A 228 14.16 6.44 6.06
C GLU A 228 13.61 6.13 4.68
N LEU A 229 14.06 6.85 3.64
CA LEU A 229 13.80 6.46 2.25
C LEU A 229 14.84 5.41 1.86
N MET A 230 14.42 4.15 1.88
CA MET A 230 15.28 3.02 1.58
C MET A 230 15.21 2.68 0.10
N PRO A 231 16.34 2.65 -0.64
CA PRO A 231 16.34 2.27 -2.05
C PRO A 231 15.88 0.83 -2.22
N ASN A 232 15.12 0.60 -3.28
CA ASN A 232 14.65 -0.70 -3.72
C ASN A 232 14.84 -0.79 -5.22
N LEU A 233 15.52 -1.84 -5.70
CA LEU A 233 15.74 -2.07 -7.11
C LEU A 233 15.83 -3.57 -7.39
N GLN A 234 14.84 -4.06 -8.13
CA GLN A 234 14.80 -5.47 -8.56
C GLN A 234 16.05 -5.84 -9.35
N SER A 235 16.77 -6.84 -8.85
CA SER A 235 18.12 -7.18 -9.35
C SER A 235 18.25 -8.60 -9.87
N PHE A 236 17.14 -9.37 -9.97
CA PHE A 236 17.19 -10.74 -10.47
C PHE A 236 15.93 -11.12 -11.26
N GLY A 237 14.82 -11.49 -10.58
CA GLY A 237 13.53 -11.74 -11.22
C GLY A 237 12.86 -10.43 -11.67
N HIS A 238 11.62 -10.49 -12.16
CA HIS A 238 10.81 -9.32 -12.55
C HIS A 238 11.50 -8.33 -13.52
N ALA A 239 12.54 -8.76 -14.23
CA ALA A 239 13.33 -7.89 -15.11
C ALA A 239 12.70 -7.66 -16.48
N ARG A 240 11.46 -8.09 -16.71
CA ARG A 240 10.83 -8.10 -18.04
C ARG A 240 10.78 -6.73 -18.71
N ASN A 241 10.50 -5.67 -17.96
CA ASN A 241 10.44 -4.32 -18.51
C ASN A 241 11.79 -3.81 -19.03
N ILE A 242 12.90 -4.37 -18.55
CA ILE A 242 14.26 -4.16 -19.07
C ILE A 242 14.53 -5.13 -20.22
N LEU A 243 14.31 -6.42 -20.02
CA LEU A 243 14.67 -7.48 -20.95
C LEU A 243 13.84 -7.50 -22.25
N ARG A 244 12.68 -6.82 -22.30
CA ARG A 244 11.93 -6.61 -23.55
C ARG A 244 12.62 -5.65 -24.53
N LEU A 245 13.50 -4.78 -24.02
CA LEU A 245 14.25 -3.84 -24.86
C LEU A 245 15.33 -4.58 -25.66
N PRO A 246 15.47 -4.33 -26.97
CA PRO A 246 16.36 -5.11 -27.85
C PRO A 246 17.79 -5.22 -27.34
N GLU A 247 18.34 -4.16 -26.77
CA GLU A 247 19.72 -4.09 -26.29
C GLU A 247 20.00 -4.96 -25.05
N TYR A 248 18.96 -5.32 -24.26
CA TYR A 248 19.12 -6.12 -23.03
C TYR A 248 18.62 -7.56 -23.16
N ARG A 249 18.04 -7.95 -24.31
CA ARG A 249 17.47 -9.30 -24.50
C ARG A 249 18.48 -10.43 -24.29
N HIS A 250 19.73 -10.18 -24.57
CA HIS A 250 20.81 -11.16 -24.39
C HIS A 250 21.13 -11.45 -22.92
N LEU A 251 20.64 -10.63 -21.99
CA LEU A 251 20.79 -10.81 -20.55
C LEU A 251 19.72 -11.73 -19.97
N ALA A 252 18.69 -12.10 -20.74
CA ALA A 252 17.59 -12.91 -20.26
C ALA A 252 18.01 -14.36 -20.04
N GLU A 253 17.55 -14.98 -18.96
CA GLU A 253 17.76 -16.41 -18.68
C GLU A 253 17.09 -17.27 -19.75
N THR A 254 15.83 -16.96 -20.10
CA THR A 254 15.06 -17.67 -21.14
C THR A 254 14.32 -16.69 -22.05
N GLY A 255 13.60 -17.23 -23.05
CA GLY A 255 12.68 -16.47 -23.91
C GLY A 255 11.50 -15.83 -23.16
N LEU A 256 11.23 -16.21 -21.89
CA LEU A 256 10.24 -15.57 -21.02
C LEU A 256 10.66 -14.14 -20.63
N ARG A 257 11.96 -13.84 -20.69
CA ARG A 257 12.52 -12.52 -20.32
C ARG A 257 12.12 -12.08 -18.92
N TRP A 258 12.11 -13.02 -17.98
CA TRP A 258 11.71 -12.77 -16.61
C TRP A 258 12.90 -12.55 -15.69
N THR A 259 13.88 -13.45 -15.75
CA THR A 259 15.07 -13.44 -14.89
C THR A 259 16.28 -12.95 -15.66
N LEU A 260 17.10 -12.09 -15.05
CA LEU A 260 18.45 -11.75 -15.52
C LEU A 260 19.35 -12.98 -15.41
N SER A 261 20.08 -13.33 -16.47
CA SER A 261 20.94 -14.52 -16.41
C SER A 261 22.25 -14.27 -15.65
N PRO A 262 22.54 -15.07 -14.59
CA PRO A 262 23.81 -15.00 -13.89
C PRO A 262 24.98 -15.56 -14.69
N ALA A 263 24.72 -16.27 -15.79
CA ALA A 263 25.75 -16.79 -16.72
C ALA A 263 26.30 -15.71 -17.65
N VAL A 264 25.64 -14.55 -17.75
CA VAL A 264 26.03 -13.47 -18.65
C VAL A 264 26.70 -12.36 -17.86
N GLU A 265 27.97 -12.10 -18.09
CA GLU A 265 28.76 -11.10 -17.34
C GLU A 265 28.20 -9.68 -17.47
N ASP A 266 27.63 -9.35 -18.63
CA ASP A 266 26.98 -8.04 -18.86
C ASP A 266 25.79 -7.78 -17.94
N THR A 267 25.18 -8.80 -17.34
CA THR A 267 24.19 -8.67 -16.27
C THR A 267 24.75 -7.84 -15.10
N TYR A 268 25.97 -8.13 -14.68
CA TYR A 268 26.59 -7.44 -13.55
C TYR A 268 27.17 -6.08 -13.94
N THR A 269 27.51 -5.89 -15.22
CA THR A 269 27.83 -4.58 -15.76
C THR A 269 26.60 -3.68 -15.71
N LEU A 270 25.47 -4.17 -16.21
CA LEU A 270 24.18 -3.45 -16.13
C LEU A 270 23.81 -3.10 -14.68
N LEU A 271 23.78 -4.08 -13.78
CA LEU A 271 23.42 -3.85 -12.37
C LEU A 271 24.37 -2.84 -11.70
N GLY A 272 25.68 -2.91 -12.00
CA GLY A 272 26.66 -1.95 -11.50
C GLY A 272 26.37 -0.53 -11.98
N ASP A 273 26.01 -0.34 -13.23
CA ASP A 273 25.64 0.95 -13.81
C ASP A 273 24.34 1.48 -13.19
N LEU A 274 23.31 0.63 -13.05
CA LEU A 274 22.05 1.02 -12.42
C LEU A 274 22.25 1.45 -10.96
N TYR A 275 23.09 0.73 -10.20
CA TYR A 275 23.42 1.10 -8.82
C TYR A 275 24.22 2.41 -8.78
N GLY A 276 25.13 2.61 -9.70
CA GLY A 276 25.90 3.85 -9.83
C GLY A 276 25.01 5.05 -10.12
N ASP A 277 24.00 4.88 -10.94
CA ASP A 277 23.06 5.93 -11.31
C ASP A 277 22.04 6.26 -10.20
N MET A 278 21.68 5.30 -9.35
CA MET A 278 20.58 5.44 -8.40
C MET A 278 21.02 5.64 -6.94
N LEU A 279 21.93 4.80 -6.43
CA LEU A 279 22.23 4.72 -4.99
C LEU A 279 22.86 5.95 -4.36
N PRO A 280 23.66 6.78 -5.06
CA PRO A 280 24.26 7.98 -4.47
C PRO A 280 23.23 9.01 -3.95
N PHE A 281 21.99 8.94 -4.39
CA PHE A 281 20.93 9.89 -4.03
C PHE A 281 20.14 9.49 -2.76
N PHE A 282 20.39 8.30 -2.21
CA PHE A 282 19.76 7.80 -0.99
C PHE A 282 20.72 7.84 0.19
N SER A 283 20.28 8.43 1.30
CA SER A 283 21.05 8.44 2.55
C SER A 283 21.00 7.11 3.31
N SER A 284 20.01 6.27 3.05
CA SER A 284 19.86 4.93 3.68
C SER A 284 21.11 4.07 3.45
N PRO A 285 21.59 3.35 4.48
CA PRO A 285 22.72 2.41 4.36
C PRO A 285 22.30 1.05 3.81
N THR A 286 21.01 0.85 3.49
CA THR A 286 20.44 -0.43 3.07
C THR A 286 19.82 -0.30 1.68
N LEU A 287 19.98 -1.32 0.84
CA LEU A 287 19.32 -1.49 -0.45
C LEU A 287 18.51 -2.78 -0.43
N ASN A 288 17.23 -2.71 -0.73
CA ASN A 288 16.47 -3.91 -1.07
C ASN A 288 16.76 -4.27 -2.54
N VAL A 289 17.37 -5.42 -2.76
CA VAL A 289 17.69 -5.94 -4.10
C VAL A 289 16.64 -6.93 -4.61
N ASP A 290 15.60 -7.14 -3.80
CA ASP A 290 14.48 -8.04 -4.09
C ASP A 290 14.94 -9.49 -4.35
N CYS A 291 15.26 -9.87 -5.57
CA CYS A 291 15.76 -11.19 -5.99
C CYS A 291 14.78 -12.35 -5.77
N ASP A 292 13.47 -12.07 -5.78
CA ASP A 292 12.39 -13.04 -5.64
C ASP A 292 11.96 -13.64 -6.99
N GLU A 293 11.18 -14.72 -6.89
CA GLU A 293 10.40 -15.32 -7.96
C GLU A 293 11.18 -15.59 -9.27
N THR A 294 12.40 -16.12 -9.18
CA THR A 294 13.24 -16.45 -10.33
C THR A 294 12.82 -17.77 -10.99
N TYR A 295 11.56 -17.83 -11.46
CA TYR A 295 10.89 -19.06 -11.92
C TYR A 295 11.61 -19.81 -13.05
N ASP A 296 12.31 -19.11 -13.96
CA ASP A 296 13.00 -19.69 -15.10
C ASP A 296 14.52 -19.85 -14.91
N LEU A 297 15.03 -19.59 -13.70
CA LEU A 297 16.46 -19.72 -13.39
C LEU A 297 16.94 -21.17 -13.60
N GLY A 298 18.05 -21.34 -14.29
CA GLY A 298 18.64 -22.64 -14.59
C GLY A 298 18.00 -23.35 -15.79
N GLN A 299 16.97 -22.77 -16.43
CA GLN A 299 16.26 -23.38 -17.55
C GLN A 299 16.78 -22.92 -18.93
N GLY A 300 17.72 -22.00 -18.95
CA GLY A 300 18.25 -21.41 -20.19
C GLY A 300 19.75 -21.17 -20.12
N ALA A 301 20.17 -19.91 -20.20
CA ALA A 301 21.56 -19.53 -20.28
C ALA A 301 22.42 -20.02 -19.11
N SER A 302 21.85 -20.13 -17.90
CA SER A 302 22.57 -20.62 -16.71
C SER A 302 22.48 -22.13 -16.47
N SER A 303 21.90 -22.90 -17.39
CA SER A 303 21.74 -24.37 -17.22
C SER A 303 23.07 -25.11 -16.95
N ALA A 304 24.15 -24.71 -17.62
CA ALA A 304 25.48 -25.31 -17.38
C ALA A 304 26.01 -24.98 -15.96
N MET A 305 25.70 -23.81 -15.42
CA MET A 305 26.05 -23.43 -14.03
C MET A 305 25.31 -24.29 -12.99
N VAL A 306 24.09 -24.70 -13.29
CA VAL A 306 23.32 -25.61 -12.41
C VAL A 306 24.05 -26.94 -12.27
N ASP A 307 24.53 -27.50 -13.35
CA ASP A 307 25.31 -28.76 -13.38
C ASP A 307 26.65 -28.58 -12.64
N GLU A 308 27.34 -27.47 -12.90
CA GLU A 308 28.66 -27.17 -12.30
C GLU A 308 28.57 -26.92 -10.78
N LEU A 309 27.61 -26.16 -10.34
CA LEU A 309 27.47 -25.73 -8.93
C LEU A 309 26.64 -26.71 -8.09
N GLY A 310 25.96 -27.67 -8.72
CA GLY A 310 25.21 -28.71 -8.04
C GLY A 310 23.77 -28.35 -7.68
N GLY A 311 23.18 -27.37 -8.35
CA GLY A 311 21.76 -27.04 -8.20
C GLY A 311 21.39 -25.58 -8.47
N VAL A 312 20.11 -25.35 -8.75
CA VAL A 312 19.56 -24.01 -9.01
C VAL A 312 19.74 -23.08 -7.79
N GLY A 313 19.58 -23.60 -6.58
CA GLY A 313 19.80 -22.84 -5.35
C GLY A 313 21.22 -22.29 -5.23
N GLN A 314 22.25 -23.06 -5.65
CA GLN A 314 23.64 -22.61 -5.63
C GLN A 314 23.88 -21.49 -6.66
N VAL A 315 23.25 -21.58 -7.83
CA VAL A 315 23.29 -20.51 -8.85
C VAL A 315 22.63 -19.24 -8.31
N TYR A 316 21.47 -19.36 -7.64
CA TYR A 316 20.80 -18.25 -6.98
C TYR A 316 21.71 -17.57 -5.93
N MET A 317 22.28 -18.33 -5.02
CA MET A 317 23.15 -17.79 -3.97
C MET A 317 24.40 -17.12 -4.55
N GLN A 318 25.00 -17.70 -5.60
CA GLN A 318 26.14 -17.07 -6.27
C GLN A 318 25.78 -15.69 -6.85
N HIS A 319 24.59 -15.57 -7.44
CA HIS A 319 24.10 -14.28 -7.95
C HIS A 319 23.90 -13.27 -6.80
N VAL A 320 23.22 -13.68 -5.72
CA VAL A 320 23.00 -12.83 -4.55
C VAL A 320 24.31 -12.31 -3.95
N LEU A 321 25.35 -13.17 -3.88
CA LEU A 321 26.66 -12.75 -3.38
C LEU A 321 27.31 -11.71 -4.30
N ARG A 322 27.20 -11.85 -5.60
CA ARG A 322 27.72 -10.85 -6.57
C ARG A 322 26.96 -9.53 -6.48
N VAL A 323 25.63 -9.57 -6.37
CA VAL A 323 24.79 -8.38 -6.16
C VAL A 323 25.14 -7.67 -4.86
N ARG A 324 25.36 -8.44 -3.76
CA ARG A 324 25.84 -7.91 -2.48
C ARG A 324 27.17 -7.15 -2.62
N GLU A 325 28.13 -7.71 -3.37
CA GLU A 325 29.41 -7.06 -3.64
C GLU A 325 29.24 -5.75 -4.43
N LEU A 326 28.34 -5.72 -5.41
CA LEU A 326 28.02 -4.49 -6.16
C LEU A 326 27.43 -3.42 -5.23
N ALA A 327 26.47 -3.77 -4.38
CA ALA A 327 25.85 -2.86 -3.40
C ALA A 327 26.88 -2.34 -2.40
N ALA A 328 27.80 -3.19 -1.92
CA ALA A 328 28.86 -2.85 -0.98
C ALA A 328 29.83 -1.79 -1.54
N ARG A 329 30.05 -1.71 -2.85
CA ARG A 329 30.84 -0.63 -3.49
C ARG A 329 30.24 0.75 -3.27
N HIS A 330 28.93 0.81 -3.03
CA HIS A 330 28.17 2.04 -2.69
C HIS A 330 27.92 2.19 -1.18
N GLY A 331 28.58 1.40 -0.35
CA GLY A 331 28.39 1.41 1.11
C GLY A 331 27.04 0.87 1.58
N LYS A 332 26.33 0.10 0.76
CA LYS A 332 25.01 -0.44 1.09
C LYS A 332 25.11 -1.90 1.54
N ARG A 333 24.35 -2.25 2.59
CA ARG A 333 23.96 -3.63 2.92
C ARG A 333 22.72 -3.98 2.12
N ILE A 334 22.46 -5.28 1.91
CA ILE A 334 21.29 -5.69 1.13
C ILE A 334 20.19 -6.32 1.97
N GLN A 335 18.96 -6.15 1.48
CA GLN A 335 17.79 -6.96 1.83
C GLN A 335 17.43 -7.85 0.65
N ILE A 336 16.96 -9.07 0.91
CA ILE A 336 16.41 -10.00 -0.10
C ILE A 336 15.10 -10.60 0.40
N TRP A 337 14.20 -10.92 -0.53
CA TRP A 337 13.01 -11.70 -0.23
C TRP A 337 13.38 -13.16 0.07
N GLY A 338 12.64 -13.78 1.00
CA GLY A 338 12.99 -15.09 1.56
C GLY A 338 12.45 -16.29 0.79
N ASP A 339 11.61 -16.11 -0.23
CA ASP A 339 10.93 -17.20 -0.95
C ASP A 339 11.89 -18.22 -1.56
N MET A 340 12.96 -17.75 -2.21
CA MET A 340 13.96 -18.64 -2.81
C MET A 340 14.74 -19.44 -1.77
N LEU A 341 14.96 -18.88 -0.56
CA LEU A 341 15.58 -19.60 0.54
C LEU A 341 14.64 -20.65 1.13
N LEU A 342 13.34 -20.36 1.20
CA LEU A 342 12.32 -21.32 1.63
C LEU A 342 12.17 -22.48 0.63
N ASN A 343 12.32 -22.21 -0.68
CA ASN A 343 12.34 -23.23 -1.72
C ASN A 343 13.64 -24.05 -1.71
N HIS A 344 14.73 -23.49 -1.18
CA HIS A 344 16.07 -24.08 -1.11
C HIS A 344 16.64 -23.97 0.31
N PRO A 345 16.05 -24.67 1.31
CA PRO A 345 16.41 -24.49 2.72
C PRO A 345 17.87 -24.86 3.05
N GLU A 346 18.53 -25.65 2.19
CA GLU A 346 19.96 -25.94 2.30
C GLU A 346 20.86 -24.69 2.19
N LEU A 347 20.34 -23.59 1.61
CA LEU A 347 21.09 -22.34 1.45
C LEU A 347 21.03 -21.46 2.70
N ILE A 348 20.06 -21.65 3.58
CA ILE A 348 19.79 -20.76 4.72
C ILE A 348 21.03 -20.58 5.58
N ALA A 349 21.75 -21.67 5.88
CA ALA A 349 22.96 -21.64 6.69
C ALA A 349 24.14 -20.88 6.02
N GLY A 350 24.09 -20.67 4.72
CA GLY A 350 25.12 -19.97 3.93
C GLY A 350 24.85 -18.49 3.72
N VAL A 351 23.73 -17.94 4.22
CA VAL A 351 23.39 -16.52 4.08
C VAL A 351 24.40 -15.67 4.87
N PRO A 352 25.05 -14.66 4.24
CA PRO A 352 25.99 -13.79 4.95
C PRO A 352 25.36 -13.02 6.11
N GLY A 353 26.13 -12.83 7.20
CA GLY A 353 25.64 -12.18 8.43
C GLY A 353 25.27 -10.71 8.31
N ASP A 354 25.47 -10.07 7.17
CA ASP A 354 25.10 -8.67 6.87
C ASP A 354 23.91 -8.56 5.89
N VAL A 355 23.32 -9.68 5.46
CA VAL A 355 22.13 -9.73 4.59
C VAL A 355 20.87 -9.80 5.46
N MET A 356 19.95 -8.88 5.23
CA MET A 356 18.65 -8.84 5.89
C MET A 356 17.63 -9.66 5.10
N LEU A 357 16.86 -10.51 5.79
CA LEU A 357 15.84 -11.35 5.17
C LEU A 357 14.44 -10.75 5.32
N LEU A 358 13.66 -10.82 4.24
CA LEU A 358 12.29 -10.36 4.15
C LEU A 358 11.36 -11.58 3.99
N ALA A 359 10.64 -11.94 5.06
CA ALA A 359 9.64 -13.00 5.02
C ALA A 359 8.28 -12.43 4.62
N TRP A 360 7.81 -12.74 3.42
CA TRP A 360 6.53 -12.26 2.93
C TRP A 360 5.44 -13.34 2.90
N SER A 361 4.22 -12.93 3.17
CA SER A 361 3.01 -13.72 2.95
C SER A 361 1.80 -12.78 2.96
N TYR A 362 0.83 -13.02 2.10
CA TYR A 362 -0.37 -12.17 1.97
C TYR A 362 -1.66 -12.92 2.32
N ASP A 363 -1.56 -14.19 2.64
CA ASP A 363 -2.71 -15.01 3.01
C ASP A 363 -3.24 -14.61 4.39
N PRO A 364 -4.57 -14.60 4.59
CA PRO A 364 -5.19 -14.39 5.90
C PRO A 364 -5.10 -15.65 6.78
N ALA A 365 -3.89 -16.19 6.91
CA ALA A 365 -3.63 -17.41 7.67
C ALA A 365 -3.44 -17.14 9.17
N GLU A 366 -3.74 -18.12 9.99
CA GLU A 366 -3.46 -18.07 11.44
C GLU A 366 -1.95 -18.20 11.73
N SER A 367 -1.20 -18.86 10.84
CA SER A 367 0.23 -19.10 10.98
C SER A 367 0.96 -18.98 9.64
N HIS A 368 2.20 -18.51 9.71
CA HIS A 368 3.12 -18.29 8.59
C HIS A 368 4.47 -18.98 8.86
N PRO A 369 4.59 -20.30 8.68
CA PRO A 369 5.77 -21.09 9.08
C PRO A 369 7.09 -20.57 8.51
N GLY A 370 7.09 -20.01 7.30
CA GLY A 370 8.28 -19.45 6.67
C GLY A 370 8.96 -18.34 7.49
N VAL A 371 8.21 -17.63 8.35
CA VAL A 371 8.78 -16.64 9.26
C VAL A 371 9.75 -17.31 10.26
N GLY A 372 9.34 -18.45 10.84
CA GLY A 372 10.16 -19.21 11.78
C GLY A 372 11.39 -19.84 11.12
N GLU A 373 11.25 -20.32 9.87
CA GLU A 373 12.33 -20.95 9.11
C GLU A 373 13.48 -19.98 8.78
N LEU A 374 13.17 -18.70 8.58
CA LEU A 374 14.16 -17.65 8.30
C LEU A 374 14.71 -16.98 9.59
N SER A 375 14.23 -17.38 10.75
CA SER A 375 14.63 -16.78 12.03
C SER A 375 16.10 -17.05 12.36
N GLY A 376 16.80 -16.05 12.91
CA GLY A 376 18.18 -16.17 13.39
C GLY A 376 19.22 -16.26 12.27
N VAL A 377 18.88 -15.93 11.05
CA VAL A 377 19.74 -15.98 9.86
C VAL A 377 20.09 -14.58 9.38
N GLY A 378 21.29 -14.40 8.82
CA GLY A 378 21.72 -13.12 8.27
C GLY A 378 21.83 -12.00 9.33
N ALA A 379 21.58 -10.77 8.88
CA ALA A 379 21.61 -9.56 9.73
C ALA A 379 20.31 -9.38 10.54
N GLY A 380 19.29 -10.18 10.30
CA GLY A 380 17.99 -10.11 10.94
C GLY A 380 16.85 -10.40 9.98
N LEU A 381 15.64 -10.43 10.53
CA LEU A 381 14.42 -10.75 9.84
C LEU A 381 13.46 -9.56 9.88
N TRP A 382 12.84 -9.24 8.75
CA TRP A 382 11.64 -8.41 8.68
C TRP A 382 10.47 -9.28 8.20
N VAL A 383 9.29 -9.03 8.73
CA VAL A 383 8.06 -9.63 8.23
C VAL A 383 7.35 -8.67 7.28
N CYS A 384 6.83 -9.21 6.19
CA CYS A 384 6.29 -8.43 5.10
C CYS A 384 4.84 -8.85 4.78
N PRO A 385 3.87 -8.35 5.55
CA PRO A 385 2.45 -8.50 5.25
C PRO A 385 2.04 -7.63 4.07
N GLY A 386 0.76 -7.68 3.70
CA GLY A 386 0.21 -6.87 2.62
C GLY A 386 -1.10 -6.17 2.93
N THR A 387 -1.32 -5.03 2.29
CA THR A 387 -2.54 -4.22 2.41
C THR A 387 -3.78 -4.88 1.80
N GLY A 388 -3.58 -5.87 0.92
CA GLY A 388 -4.66 -6.51 0.18
C GLY A 388 -5.32 -5.62 -0.88
N SER A 389 -4.70 -4.50 -1.26
CA SER A 389 -5.29 -3.51 -2.17
C SER A 389 -5.16 -3.89 -3.64
N TRP A 390 -4.12 -4.62 -4.02
CA TRP A 390 -3.86 -4.99 -5.42
C TRP A 390 -4.76 -6.12 -5.92
N ASN A 391 -4.88 -6.24 -7.23
CA ASN A 391 -5.77 -7.20 -7.89
C ASN A 391 -7.21 -7.12 -7.39
N SER A 392 -7.68 -5.91 -7.09
CA SER A 392 -8.98 -5.66 -6.51
C SER A 392 -9.45 -4.26 -6.88
N LEU A 393 -10.75 -4.03 -6.98
CA LEU A 393 -11.31 -2.69 -7.15
C LEU A 393 -11.37 -1.94 -5.82
N PHE A 394 -11.52 -2.66 -4.72
CA PHE A 394 -11.46 -2.14 -3.35
C PHE A 394 -10.64 -3.12 -2.48
N PRO A 395 -9.86 -2.63 -1.49
CA PRO A 395 -9.00 -3.48 -0.68
C PRO A 395 -9.74 -4.64 0.01
N ARG A 396 -9.10 -5.79 0.08
CA ARG A 396 -9.56 -7.00 0.78
C ARG A 396 -9.28 -6.84 2.29
N ILE A 397 -9.99 -5.91 2.92
CA ILE A 397 -9.69 -5.44 4.29
C ILE A 397 -9.75 -6.56 5.31
N SER A 398 -10.75 -7.44 5.25
CA SER A 398 -10.91 -8.56 6.19
C SER A 398 -9.68 -9.46 6.21
N GLY A 399 -9.20 -9.83 5.02
CA GLY A 399 -7.98 -10.62 4.88
C GLY A 399 -6.71 -9.87 5.33
N ALA A 400 -6.60 -8.59 4.96
CA ALA A 400 -5.45 -7.77 5.33
C ALA A 400 -5.32 -7.59 6.85
N ARG A 401 -6.44 -7.43 7.58
CA ARG A 401 -6.46 -7.35 9.06
C ARG A 401 -5.83 -8.60 9.70
N VAL A 402 -6.25 -9.78 9.25
CA VAL A 402 -5.72 -11.06 9.75
C VAL A 402 -4.24 -11.21 9.38
N ASN A 403 -3.90 -10.96 8.13
CA ASN A 403 -2.54 -11.11 7.61
C ASN A 403 -1.56 -10.18 8.33
N ILE A 404 -1.80 -8.87 8.37
CA ILE A 404 -0.89 -7.89 8.99
C ILE A 404 -0.69 -8.21 10.47
N ARG A 405 -1.76 -8.47 11.22
CA ARG A 405 -1.68 -8.80 12.64
C ARG A 405 -0.87 -10.07 12.90
N ASN A 406 -1.17 -11.15 12.20
CA ASN A 406 -0.55 -12.45 12.45
C ASN A 406 0.91 -12.47 11.98
N MET A 407 1.23 -11.88 10.82
CA MET A 407 2.62 -11.73 10.37
C MET A 407 3.47 -10.96 11.38
N VAL A 408 2.95 -9.85 11.93
CA VAL A 408 3.67 -9.08 12.97
C VAL A 408 3.83 -9.90 14.25
N ARG A 409 2.80 -10.60 14.71
CA ARG A 409 2.88 -11.47 15.91
C ARG A 409 3.92 -12.58 15.77
N GLU A 410 3.92 -13.28 14.65
CA GLU A 410 4.90 -14.32 14.38
C GLU A 410 6.31 -13.74 14.21
N GLY A 411 6.42 -12.58 13.55
CA GLY A 411 7.69 -11.87 13.48
C GLY A 411 8.25 -11.54 14.85
N MET A 412 7.42 -10.99 15.75
CA MET A 412 7.83 -10.73 17.14
C MET A 412 8.29 -12.00 17.85
N ALA A 413 7.57 -13.10 17.69
CA ALA A 413 7.92 -14.39 18.29
C ALA A 413 9.23 -14.97 17.70
N ALA A 414 9.51 -14.71 16.43
CA ALA A 414 10.71 -15.13 15.70
C ALA A 414 11.91 -14.17 15.87
N GLY A 415 11.76 -13.07 16.63
CA GLY A 415 12.81 -12.09 16.84
C GLY A 415 13.01 -11.13 15.65
N ALA A 416 11.99 -10.90 14.84
CA ALA A 416 12.04 -9.91 13.78
C ALA A 416 12.33 -8.51 14.35
N VAL A 417 13.19 -7.76 13.66
CA VAL A 417 13.55 -6.38 14.02
C VAL A 417 12.75 -5.33 13.27
N GLY A 418 11.98 -5.74 12.26
CA GLY A 418 11.16 -4.83 11.47
C GLY A 418 9.99 -5.49 10.78
N MET A 419 9.12 -4.64 10.24
CA MET A 419 8.08 -5.01 9.30
C MET A 419 8.11 -4.09 8.08
N LEU A 420 7.75 -4.64 6.93
CA LEU A 420 7.55 -3.92 5.69
C LEU A 420 6.16 -4.27 5.15
N ASN A 421 5.17 -3.42 5.43
CA ASN A 421 3.83 -3.60 4.89
C ASN A 421 3.85 -3.30 3.39
N THR A 422 3.35 -4.20 2.56
CA THR A 422 3.47 -4.08 1.10
C THR A 422 2.17 -3.65 0.46
N ASP A 423 2.28 -2.79 -0.54
CA ASP A 423 1.17 -2.36 -1.39
C ASP A 423 1.56 -2.49 -2.86
N TRP A 424 1.16 -3.62 -3.47
CA TRP A 424 1.51 -3.98 -4.83
C TRP A 424 0.55 -3.37 -5.85
N GLY A 425 0.97 -3.38 -7.10
CA GLY A 425 0.17 -2.95 -8.24
C GLY A 425 0.01 -4.03 -9.31
N ASP A 426 0.08 -5.30 -8.91
CA ASP A 426 0.06 -6.45 -9.81
C ASP A 426 -1.01 -6.33 -10.89
N PHE A 427 -0.66 -6.71 -12.12
CA PHE A 427 -1.52 -6.67 -13.31
C PHE A 427 -2.06 -5.28 -13.70
N GLY A 428 -1.48 -4.19 -13.22
CA GLY A 428 -1.72 -2.88 -13.78
C GLY A 428 -2.25 -1.80 -12.86
N HIS A 429 -2.33 -2.05 -11.57
CA HIS A 429 -2.60 -1.01 -10.56
C HIS A 429 -3.96 -0.32 -10.76
N TYR A 430 -5.03 -1.11 -10.92
CA TYR A 430 -6.40 -0.60 -11.17
C TYR A 430 -7.01 0.10 -9.96
N GLN A 431 -6.63 -0.32 -8.74
CA GLN A 431 -7.09 0.30 -7.53
C GLN A 431 -6.61 1.76 -7.42
N HIS A 432 -7.44 2.60 -6.84
CA HIS A 432 -7.02 3.95 -6.48
C HIS A 432 -6.12 3.92 -5.25
N MET A 433 -5.10 4.77 -5.25
CA MET A 433 -4.07 4.80 -4.21
C MET A 433 -4.64 5.19 -2.83
N GLY A 434 -5.64 6.08 -2.80
CA GLY A 434 -6.27 6.52 -1.55
C GLY A 434 -7.10 5.45 -0.84
N LEU A 435 -7.37 4.31 -1.49
CA LEU A 435 -8.06 3.19 -0.86
C LEU A 435 -7.16 2.40 0.10
N SER A 436 -5.84 2.52 -0.05
CA SER A 436 -4.86 1.80 0.76
C SER A 436 -4.60 2.43 2.15
N TRP A 437 -5.14 3.62 2.45
CA TRP A 437 -4.89 4.30 3.73
C TRP A 437 -5.22 3.44 4.94
N HIS A 438 -6.32 2.68 4.90
CA HIS A 438 -6.68 1.76 5.98
C HIS A 438 -5.54 0.76 6.23
N GLY A 439 -5.05 0.10 5.19
CA GLY A 439 -3.96 -0.88 5.28
C GLY A 439 -2.63 -0.26 5.77
N TYR A 440 -2.30 0.95 5.33
CA TYR A 440 -1.08 1.65 5.75
C TYR A 440 -1.11 1.96 7.25
N ILE A 441 -2.20 2.53 7.73
CA ILE A 441 -2.36 2.93 9.13
C ILE A 441 -2.50 1.72 10.04
N LEU A 442 -3.18 0.66 9.57
CA LEU A 442 -3.24 -0.62 10.28
C LEU A 442 -1.85 -1.24 10.45
N GLY A 443 -1.03 -1.23 9.39
CA GLY A 443 0.36 -1.66 9.47
C GLY A 443 1.15 -0.85 10.51
N ALA A 444 0.98 0.47 10.55
CA ALA A 444 1.59 1.33 11.55
C ALA A 444 1.18 0.94 12.98
N ALA A 445 -0.12 0.73 13.22
CA ALA A 445 -0.65 0.33 14.52
C ALA A 445 -0.09 -1.03 14.96
N GLN A 446 -0.15 -2.04 14.09
CA GLN A 446 0.32 -3.38 14.42
C GLN A 446 1.85 -3.44 14.62
N GLY A 447 2.63 -2.76 13.78
CA GLY A 447 4.09 -2.69 13.92
C GLY A 447 4.54 -2.00 15.20
N TRP A 448 3.84 -0.95 15.62
CA TRP A 448 4.10 -0.25 16.89
C TRP A 448 3.75 -1.11 18.11
N THR A 449 2.59 -1.76 18.10
CA THR A 449 2.08 -2.52 19.24
C THR A 449 2.55 -3.98 19.28
N GLY A 450 3.19 -4.48 18.23
CA GLY A 450 3.63 -5.89 18.13
C GLY A 450 2.49 -6.86 17.85
N GLY A 451 1.51 -6.42 17.05
CA GLY A 451 0.37 -7.26 16.65
C GLY A 451 -0.74 -7.36 17.69
N THR A 452 -0.82 -6.43 18.66
CA THR A 452 -1.80 -6.52 19.76
C THR A 452 -3.00 -5.59 19.62
N THR A 453 -3.00 -4.65 18.68
CA THR A 453 -4.16 -3.77 18.41
C THR A 453 -5.33 -4.60 17.87
N SER A 454 -6.49 -4.56 18.56
CA SER A 454 -7.71 -5.22 18.07
C SER A 454 -8.36 -4.43 16.93
N ASP A 455 -9.19 -5.11 16.13
CA ASP A 455 -9.89 -4.47 15.02
C ASP A 455 -10.84 -3.37 15.53
N GLU A 456 -11.53 -3.62 16.65
CA GLU A 456 -12.44 -2.65 17.28
C GLU A 456 -11.69 -1.42 17.80
N ALA A 457 -10.53 -1.61 18.42
CA ALA A 457 -9.71 -0.50 18.91
C ALA A 457 -9.15 0.33 17.75
N PHE A 458 -8.75 -0.35 16.68
CA PHE A 458 -8.30 0.31 15.47
C PHE A 458 -9.41 1.15 14.83
N ASP A 459 -10.58 0.58 14.59
CA ASP A 459 -11.72 1.27 13.94
C ASP A 459 -12.21 2.47 14.78
N ALA A 460 -12.28 2.30 16.09
CA ALA A 460 -12.66 3.37 17.02
C ALA A 460 -11.69 4.56 16.99
N ALA A 461 -10.44 4.34 16.60
CA ALA A 461 -9.44 5.39 16.45
C ALA A 461 -9.33 5.90 15.01
N PHE A 462 -9.31 4.99 14.03
CA PHE A 462 -9.08 5.32 12.62
C PHE A 462 -10.15 6.27 12.07
N GLY A 463 -11.42 5.96 12.28
CA GLY A 463 -12.52 6.79 11.80
C GLY A 463 -12.37 8.27 12.21
N PRO A 464 -12.40 8.61 13.51
CA PRO A 464 -12.32 10.01 13.92
C PRO A 464 -10.98 10.68 13.64
N LEU A 465 -9.86 9.96 13.69
CA LEU A 465 -8.53 10.53 13.43
C LEU A 465 -8.28 10.80 11.94
N PHE A 466 -8.77 9.94 11.06
CA PHE A 466 -8.52 10.05 9.63
C PHE A 466 -9.62 10.82 8.90
N PHE A 467 -10.89 10.52 9.16
CA PHE A 467 -12.03 11.14 8.49
C PHE A 467 -12.67 12.32 9.24
N GLY A 468 -12.49 12.42 10.55
CA GLY A 468 -13.06 13.52 11.35
C GLY A 468 -14.51 13.28 11.79
N GLU A 469 -15.34 14.33 11.78
CA GLU A 469 -16.69 14.30 12.39
C GLU A 469 -17.67 13.39 11.61
N GLU A 470 -17.55 13.30 10.30
CA GLU A 470 -18.40 12.48 9.42
C GLU A 470 -18.00 10.99 9.41
N HIS A 471 -17.00 10.59 10.18
CA HIS A 471 -16.46 9.24 10.19
C HIS A 471 -17.50 8.11 10.34
N PRO A 472 -18.60 8.22 11.10
CA PRO A 472 -19.51 7.08 11.24
C PRO A 472 -20.11 6.63 9.92
N ALA A 473 -20.58 7.58 9.09
CA ALA A 473 -21.13 7.25 7.77
C ALA A 473 -20.06 6.76 6.78
N ILE A 474 -18.85 7.32 6.85
CA ILE A 474 -17.73 6.92 5.99
C ILE A 474 -17.23 5.52 6.36
N MET A 475 -17.14 5.22 7.66
CA MET A 475 -16.75 3.87 8.12
C MET A 475 -17.80 2.83 7.72
N GLU A 476 -19.09 3.15 7.78
CA GLU A 476 -20.14 2.28 7.26
C GLU A 476 -19.96 2.04 5.75
N ALA A 477 -19.71 3.07 4.95
CA ALA A 477 -19.46 2.91 3.52
C ALA A 477 -18.20 2.07 3.24
N LEU A 478 -17.14 2.24 4.02
CA LEU A 478 -15.92 1.44 3.94
C LEU A 478 -16.19 -0.03 4.25
N ASP A 479 -16.99 -0.32 5.29
CA ASP A 479 -17.36 -1.68 5.68
C ASP A 479 -18.25 -2.35 4.62
N LEU A 480 -19.19 -1.63 4.02
CA LEU A 480 -20.00 -2.12 2.90
C LEU A 480 -19.11 -2.53 1.72
N LEU A 481 -18.15 -1.69 1.35
CA LEU A 481 -17.20 -1.99 0.27
C LEU A 481 -16.28 -3.15 0.61
N ALA A 482 -15.75 -3.19 1.82
CA ALA A 482 -14.92 -4.31 2.28
C ALA A 482 -15.68 -5.63 2.19
N HIS A 483 -16.95 -5.64 2.61
CA HIS A 483 -17.80 -6.82 2.58
C HIS A 483 -18.08 -7.34 1.17
N THR A 484 -18.00 -6.50 0.13
CA THR A 484 -18.13 -7.00 -1.27
C THR A 484 -17.08 -8.04 -1.61
N ASN A 485 -15.89 -7.96 -1.03
CA ASN A 485 -14.81 -8.94 -1.23
C ASN A 485 -15.05 -10.27 -0.47
N ASP A 486 -15.86 -10.24 0.59
CA ASP A 486 -16.12 -11.41 1.44
C ASP A 486 -17.33 -12.26 0.94
N LEU A 487 -18.02 -11.78 -0.10
CA LEU A 487 -19.15 -12.49 -0.69
C LEU A 487 -18.72 -13.80 -1.38
N PRO A 488 -19.59 -14.83 -1.41
CA PRO A 488 -19.27 -16.11 -2.03
C PRO A 488 -18.78 -15.98 -3.48
N GLY A 489 -17.64 -16.59 -3.80
CA GLY A 489 -17.04 -16.61 -5.13
C GLY A 489 -16.23 -15.35 -5.50
N VAL A 490 -16.23 -14.31 -4.66
CA VAL A 490 -15.49 -13.06 -4.96
C VAL A 490 -14.01 -13.18 -4.62
N GLN A 491 -13.65 -13.88 -3.56
CA GLN A 491 -12.24 -14.06 -3.20
C GLN A 491 -11.55 -15.09 -4.11
N GLY A 492 -10.46 -14.69 -4.73
CA GLY A 492 -9.51 -15.58 -5.40
C GLY A 492 -8.18 -15.62 -4.66
N ILE A 493 -7.25 -16.48 -5.12
CA ILE A 493 -5.89 -16.53 -4.58
C ILE A 493 -5.18 -15.21 -4.87
N ASN A 494 -4.84 -14.48 -3.82
CA ASN A 494 -4.16 -13.17 -3.88
C ASN A 494 -4.86 -12.12 -4.77
N ARG A 495 -6.19 -12.19 -4.91
CA ARG A 495 -7.00 -11.28 -5.74
C ARG A 495 -8.45 -11.19 -5.27
N SER A 496 -9.19 -10.24 -5.85
CA SER A 496 -10.65 -10.18 -5.84
C SER A 496 -11.19 -10.35 -7.26
N ASN A 497 -12.19 -11.20 -7.43
CA ASN A 497 -12.85 -11.40 -8.72
C ASN A 497 -13.67 -10.19 -9.18
N THR A 498 -13.76 -9.11 -8.39
CA THR A 498 -14.36 -7.83 -8.80
C THR A 498 -13.68 -7.24 -10.02
N VAL A 499 -12.33 -7.34 -10.11
CA VAL A 499 -11.57 -6.87 -11.28
C VAL A 499 -11.90 -7.70 -12.52
N LEU A 500 -11.96 -9.03 -12.38
CA LEU A 500 -12.39 -9.90 -13.47
C LEU A 500 -13.80 -9.56 -13.92
N ALA A 501 -14.75 -9.49 -12.99
CA ALA A 501 -16.13 -9.14 -13.27
C ALA A 501 -16.26 -7.79 -14.00
N LEU A 502 -15.37 -6.82 -13.75
CA LEU A 502 -15.37 -5.55 -14.47
C LEU A 502 -14.91 -5.71 -15.93
N PHE A 503 -13.78 -6.41 -16.15
CA PHE A 503 -13.09 -6.42 -17.43
C PHE A 503 -13.31 -7.70 -18.27
N ASP A 504 -13.96 -8.72 -17.74
CA ASP A 504 -14.33 -9.93 -18.47
C ASP A 504 -15.29 -9.66 -19.63
N ASP A 505 -15.30 -10.58 -20.59
CA ASP A 505 -16.30 -10.59 -21.64
C ASP A 505 -17.71 -10.74 -21.05
N PRO A 506 -18.71 -9.97 -21.50
CA PRO A 506 -20.04 -9.98 -20.91
C PRO A 506 -20.81 -11.28 -21.09
N LEU A 507 -20.43 -12.16 -22.06
CA LEU A 507 -21.17 -13.40 -22.35
C LEU A 507 -20.37 -14.67 -22.04
N VAL A 508 -19.05 -14.64 -22.22
CA VAL A 508 -18.16 -15.81 -22.09
C VAL A 508 -17.06 -15.63 -21.05
N GLY A 509 -17.10 -14.55 -20.27
CA GLY A 509 -16.12 -14.29 -19.21
C GLY A 509 -16.16 -15.35 -18.11
N GLU A 510 -15.02 -15.56 -17.44
CA GLU A 510 -14.86 -16.54 -16.35
C GLU A 510 -15.84 -16.29 -15.20
N THR A 511 -16.20 -15.02 -14.94
CA THR A 511 -17.15 -14.64 -13.89
C THR A 511 -18.62 -14.83 -14.31
N VAL A 512 -18.88 -14.97 -15.61
CA VAL A 512 -20.23 -15.22 -16.18
C VAL A 512 -20.51 -16.71 -16.22
N GLU A 513 -19.63 -17.48 -16.82
CA GLU A 513 -19.73 -18.93 -16.98
C GLU A 513 -18.33 -19.55 -17.01
N GLY A 514 -17.92 -20.21 -15.96
CA GLY A 514 -16.61 -20.81 -15.79
C GLY A 514 -16.40 -21.22 -14.35
N ASP A 515 -15.18 -21.57 -14.02
CA ASP A 515 -14.82 -21.99 -12.66
C ASP A 515 -14.90 -20.83 -11.64
N GLU A 516 -14.80 -19.59 -12.12
CA GLU A 516 -14.92 -18.37 -11.33
C GLU A 516 -16.32 -17.70 -11.44
N ALA A 517 -17.32 -18.41 -11.95
CA ALA A 517 -18.67 -17.86 -12.13
C ALA A 517 -19.27 -17.40 -10.80
N LEU A 518 -19.70 -16.14 -10.76
CA LEU A 518 -20.25 -15.53 -9.54
C LEU A 518 -21.73 -15.94 -9.35
N PRO A 519 -22.14 -16.35 -8.13
CA PRO A 519 -23.54 -16.66 -7.85
C PRO A 519 -24.44 -15.44 -8.08
N ALA A 520 -25.67 -15.67 -8.60
CA ALA A 520 -26.62 -14.58 -8.85
C ALA A 520 -27.00 -13.80 -7.58
N GLU A 521 -26.98 -14.44 -6.42
CA GLU A 521 -27.22 -13.78 -5.13
C GLU A 521 -26.05 -12.86 -4.76
N THR A 522 -24.81 -13.36 -4.90
CA THR A 522 -23.58 -12.55 -4.73
C THR A 522 -23.61 -11.29 -5.60
N LEU A 523 -23.98 -11.42 -6.88
CA LEU A 523 -24.06 -10.28 -7.80
C LEU A 523 -25.10 -9.23 -7.36
N ARG A 524 -26.28 -9.68 -6.87
CA ARG A 524 -27.30 -8.75 -6.34
C ARG A 524 -26.82 -8.02 -5.10
N GLU A 525 -26.21 -8.74 -4.17
CA GLU A 525 -25.69 -8.18 -2.92
C GLU A 525 -24.50 -7.25 -3.19
N MET A 526 -23.56 -7.65 -4.03
CA MET A 526 -22.42 -6.83 -4.46
C MET A 526 -22.88 -5.49 -5.05
N HIS A 527 -23.90 -5.51 -5.94
CA HIS A 527 -24.48 -4.29 -6.49
C HIS A 527 -25.13 -3.42 -5.41
N SER A 528 -25.89 -4.03 -4.50
CA SER A 528 -26.59 -3.30 -3.43
C SER A 528 -25.63 -2.61 -2.47
N LEU A 529 -24.64 -3.33 -1.97
CA LEU A 529 -23.65 -2.82 -1.03
C LEU A 529 -22.82 -1.67 -1.66
N ALA A 530 -22.35 -1.89 -2.88
CA ALA A 530 -21.55 -0.91 -3.60
C ALA A 530 -22.35 0.37 -3.89
N SER A 531 -23.61 0.25 -4.35
CA SER A 531 -24.45 1.42 -4.63
C SER A 531 -24.76 2.25 -3.38
N GLN A 532 -24.96 1.60 -2.22
CA GLN A 532 -25.14 2.31 -0.95
C GLN A 532 -23.88 3.08 -0.55
N ALA A 533 -22.72 2.44 -0.66
CA ALA A 533 -21.44 3.07 -0.34
C ALA A 533 -21.14 4.26 -1.27
N ALA A 534 -21.39 4.12 -2.59
CA ALA A 534 -21.21 5.20 -3.56
C ALA A 534 -22.05 6.42 -3.17
N ALA A 535 -23.34 6.23 -2.92
CA ALA A 535 -24.25 7.33 -2.55
C ALA A 535 -23.79 8.08 -1.29
N THR A 536 -23.27 7.37 -0.29
CA THR A 536 -22.74 8.00 0.94
C THR A 536 -21.47 8.81 0.63
N CYS A 537 -20.53 8.24 -0.10
CA CYS A 537 -19.27 8.90 -0.43
C CYS A 537 -19.48 10.13 -1.32
N GLU A 538 -20.36 10.06 -2.31
CA GLU A 538 -20.70 11.18 -3.19
C GLU A 538 -21.37 12.32 -2.43
N ALA A 539 -22.27 12.01 -1.50
CA ALA A 539 -22.97 13.04 -0.72
C ALA A 539 -22.00 13.81 0.21
N LEU A 540 -20.97 13.15 0.75
CA LEU A 540 -20.04 13.75 1.70
C LEU A 540 -18.81 14.39 1.03
N SER A 541 -18.39 13.94 -0.16
CA SER A 541 -17.11 14.32 -0.74
C SER A 541 -16.94 15.84 -0.98
N PRO A 542 -17.92 16.62 -1.45
CA PRO A 542 -17.70 17.99 -1.90
C PRO A 542 -17.16 18.95 -0.84
N GLU A 543 -17.39 18.69 0.42
CA GLU A 543 -16.99 19.57 1.54
C GLU A 543 -16.03 18.88 2.52
N HIS A 544 -15.67 17.63 2.26
CA HIS A 544 -14.88 16.84 3.21
C HIS A 544 -13.38 17.09 3.05
N GLN A 545 -12.66 17.16 4.19
CA GLN A 545 -11.18 17.30 4.19
C GLN A 545 -10.42 16.17 3.47
N ARG A 546 -11.06 15.01 3.25
CA ARG A 546 -10.55 13.86 2.49
C ARG A 546 -11.32 13.66 1.18
N GLU A 547 -11.78 14.73 0.55
CA GLU A 547 -12.58 14.72 -0.69
C GLU A 547 -12.04 13.71 -1.72
N LEU A 548 -10.75 13.78 -2.03
CA LEU A 548 -10.15 12.89 -3.03
C LEU A 548 -10.30 11.41 -2.65
N THR A 549 -10.09 11.05 -1.39
CA THR A 549 -10.27 9.65 -0.92
C THR A 549 -11.72 9.20 -1.01
N LEU A 550 -12.68 10.06 -0.69
CA LEU A 550 -14.10 9.74 -0.81
C LEU A 550 -14.52 9.57 -2.27
N ARG A 551 -13.99 10.38 -3.19
CA ARG A 551 -14.21 10.20 -4.63
C ARG A 551 -13.58 8.89 -5.13
N GLU A 552 -12.41 8.51 -4.63
CA GLU A 552 -11.79 7.22 -4.95
C GLU A 552 -12.64 6.05 -4.43
N MET A 553 -13.23 6.17 -3.24
CA MET A 553 -14.17 5.18 -2.70
C MET A 553 -15.45 5.10 -3.55
N ALA A 554 -16.05 6.22 -3.94
CA ALA A 554 -17.22 6.27 -4.82
C ALA A 554 -16.93 5.63 -6.17
N SER A 555 -15.82 5.99 -6.82
CA SER A 555 -15.40 5.40 -8.10
C SER A 555 -15.20 3.88 -8.02
N ALA A 556 -14.57 3.38 -6.95
CA ALA A 556 -14.44 1.94 -6.74
C ALA A 556 -15.79 1.26 -6.56
N ALA A 557 -16.69 1.87 -5.80
CA ALA A 557 -18.06 1.39 -5.58
C ALA A 557 -18.84 1.31 -6.90
N ASP A 558 -18.80 2.34 -7.72
CA ASP A 558 -19.46 2.38 -9.01
C ASP A 558 -18.91 1.33 -9.99
N MET A 559 -17.59 1.12 -10.00
CA MET A 559 -16.99 0.06 -10.79
C MET A 559 -17.44 -1.33 -10.32
N ILE A 560 -17.55 -1.57 -9.01
CA ILE A 560 -18.06 -2.83 -8.45
C ILE A 560 -19.52 -3.03 -8.80
N ALA A 561 -20.35 -2.00 -8.67
CA ALA A 561 -21.78 -2.07 -9.03
C ALA A 561 -21.97 -2.37 -10.53
N HIS A 562 -21.19 -1.71 -11.39
CA HIS A 562 -21.19 -1.94 -12.83
C HIS A 562 -20.75 -3.38 -13.17
N ALA A 563 -19.68 -3.88 -12.55
CA ALA A 563 -19.20 -5.24 -12.72
C ALA A 563 -20.30 -6.27 -12.39
N ALA A 564 -20.99 -6.08 -11.27
CA ALA A 564 -22.09 -6.94 -10.85
C ALA A 564 -23.25 -6.93 -11.85
N LEU A 565 -23.68 -5.76 -12.33
CA LEU A 565 -24.75 -5.65 -13.33
C LEU A 565 -24.36 -6.28 -14.67
N LYS A 566 -23.15 -6.06 -15.15
CA LYS A 566 -22.63 -6.64 -16.39
C LYS A 566 -22.65 -8.18 -16.33
N THR A 567 -22.07 -8.75 -15.27
CA THR A 567 -21.99 -10.18 -15.09
C THR A 567 -23.37 -10.83 -14.95
N ALA A 568 -24.26 -10.23 -14.15
CA ALA A 568 -25.64 -10.69 -14.00
C ALA A 568 -26.43 -10.63 -15.31
N LEU A 569 -26.21 -9.60 -16.13
CA LEU A 569 -26.83 -9.47 -17.44
C LEU A 569 -26.36 -10.58 -18.38
N GLY A 570 -25.05 -10.88 -18.43
CA GLY A 570 -24.51 -11.97 -19.22
C GLY A 570 -25.13 -13.33 -18.87
N GLN A 571 -25.21 -13.65 -17.58
CA GLN A 571 -25.86 -14.87 -17.10
C GLN A 571 -27.35 -14.95 -17.53
N ARG A 572 -28.09 -13.82 -17.45
CA ARG A 572 -29.48 -13.76 -17.91
C ARG A 572 -29.63 -13.96 -19.41
N ILE A 573 -28.76 -13.31 -20.23
CA ILE A 573 -28.77 -13.47 -21.68
C ILE A 573 -28.59 -14.95 -22.05
N ARG A 574 -27.60 -15.63 -21.48
CA ARG A 574 -27.36 -17.05 -21.72
C ARG A 574 -28.56 -17.90 -21.30
N ALA A 575 -29.16 -17.59 -20.16
CA ALA A 575 -30.39 -18.31 -19.70
C ALA A 575 -31.57 -18.09 -20.63
N THR A 576 -31.74 -16.89 -21.20
CA THR A 576 -32.78 -16.58 -22.17
C THR A 576 -32.56 -17.37 -23.47
N LEU A 577 -31.36 -17.34 -24.04
CA LEU A 577 -31.01 -18.03 -25.28
C LEU A 577 -31.22 -19.56 -25.22
N ARG A 578 -30.96 -20.17 -24.03
CA ARG A 578 -31.21 -21.61 -23.82
C ARG A 578 -32.71 -22.00 -23.76
N LYS A 579 -33.60 -21.05 -23.54
CA LYS A 579 -35.05 -21.32 -23.34
C LYS A 579 -35.89 -20.90 -24.52
N VAL A 580 -35.39 -20.00 -25.36
CA VAL A 580 -36.18 -19.43 -26.44
C VAL A 580 -36.41 -20.42 -27.58
N ALA A 581 -37.62 -20.44 -28.11
CA ALA A 581 -37.99 -21.26 -29.30
C ALA A 581 -38.03 -20.38 -30.56
N PRO A 582 -37.80 -20.95 -31.76
CA PRO A 582 -37.98 -20.26 -33.03
C PRO A 582 -39.38 -19.70 -33.22
N GLY A 583 -39.50 -18.51 -33.80
CA GLY A 583 -40.76 -17.88 -34.17
C GLY A 583 -40.92 -16.46 -33.70
N GLU A 584 -41.28 -16.25 -32.46
CA GLU A 584 -41.39 -14.90 -31.88
C GLU A 584 -40.26 -14.70 -30.87
N PRO A 585 -39.30 -13.77 -31.13
CA PRO A 585 -38.30 -13.43 -30.15
C PRO A 585 -38.98 -12.77 -28.94
N PRO A 586 -38.61 -13.17 -27.71
CA PRO A 586 -39.20 -12.59 -26.52
C PRO A 586 -38.75 -11.14 -26.36
N SER A 587 -39.64 -10.25 -25.87
CA SER A 587 -39.34 -8.85 -25.56
C SER A 587 -38.16 -8.70 -24.59
N GLU A 588 -37.85 -9.74 -23.82
CA GLU A 588 -36.69 -9.79 -22.93
C GLU A 588 -35.36 -9.59 -23.66
N LEU A 589 -35.24 -10.05 -24.94
CA LEU A 589 -34.04 -9.79 -25.76
C LEU A 589 -33.86 -8.30 -26.08
N ASP A 590 -34.95 -7.58 -26.35
CA ASP A 590 -34.89 -6.13 -26.60
C ASP A 590 -34.42 -5.36 -25.35
N GLU A 591 -34.94 -5.79 -24.18
CA GLU A 591 -34.50 -5.22 -22.88
C GLU A 591 -33.01 -5.52 -22.60
N GLN A 592 -32.54 -6.71 -22.92
CA GLN A 592 -31.14 -7.13 -22.71
C GLN A 592 -30.19 -6.41 -23.66
N ILE A 593 -30.57 -6.20 -24.93
CA ILE A 593 -29.79 -5.42 -25.89
C ILE A 593 -29.62 -3.96 -25.37
N LEU A 594 -30.76 -3.36 -24.98
CA LEU A 594 -30.74 -2.00 -24.41
C LEU A 594 -29.90 -1.92 -23.12
N ALA A 595 -29.92 -2.95 -22.30
CA ALA A 595 -29.12 -3.01 -21.08
C ALA A 595 -27.60 -3.10 -21.38
N LEU A 596 -27.19 -3.86 -22.41
CA LEU A 596 -25.78 -3.89 -22.87
C LEU A 596 -25.32 -2.50 -23.35
N ASP A 597 -26.17 -1.78 -24.12
CA ASP A 597 -25.87 -0.43 -24.59
C ASP A 597 -25.75 0.57 -23.44
N LYS A 598 -26.61 0.47 -22.42
CA LYS A 598 -26.55 1.31 -21.21
C LYS A 598 -25.27 1.02 -20.40
N LEU A 599 -24.88 -0.25 -20.28
CA LEU A 599 -23.64 -0.62 -19.63
C LEU A 599 -22.42 -0.08 -20.38
N ALA A 600 -22.40 -0.14 -21.70
CA ALA A 600 -21.33 0.44 -22.51
C ALA A 600 -21.22 1.96 -22.27
N ALA A 601 -22.34 2.67 -22.29
CA ALA A 601 -22.36 4.11 -22.02
C ALA A 601 -21.94 4.46 -20.58
N GLY A 602 -22.40 3.67 -19.59
CA GLY A 602 -22.01 3.83 -18.19
C GLY A 602 -20.53 3.61 -17.95
N LEU A 603 -19.91 2.64 -18.63
CA LEU A 603 -18.48 2.36 -18.54
C LEU A 603 -17.61 3.55 -19.00
N GLU A 604 -18.04 4.33 -19.97
CA GLU A 604 -17.34 5.55 -20.39
C GLU A 604 -17.29 6.59 -19.27
N GLY A 605 -18.39 6.81 -18.56
CA GLY A 605 -18.41 7.71 -17.40
C GLY A 605 -17.50 7.25 -16.28
N LEU A 606 -17.49 5.93 -15.99
CA LEU A 606 -16.57 5.34 -15.01
C LEU A 606 -15.10 5.53 -15.41
N ARG A 607 -14.78 5.32 -16.69
CA ARG A 607 -13.43 5.54 -17.23
C ARG A 607 -12.98 6.99 -17.07
N GLU A 608 -13.87 7.95 -17.38
CA GLU A 608 -13.55 9.38 -17.24
C GLU A 608 -13.23 9.77 -15.80
N GLU A 609 -14.06 9.37 -14.83
CA GLU A 609 -13.79 9.64 -13.41
C GLU A 609 -12.54 8.91 -12.94
N TRP A 610 -12.35 7.65 -13.31
CA TRP A 610 -11.15 6.88 -12.97
C TRP A 610 -9.86 7.55 -13.49
N GLU A 611 -9.88 8.06 -14.72
CA GLU A 611 -8.76 8.78 -15.33
C GLU A 611 -8.45 10.10 -14.59
N LEU A 612 -9.48 10.87 -14.21
CA LEU A 612 -9.32 12.08 -13.39
C LEU A 612 -8.67 11.77 -12.04
N LEU A 613 -9.13 10.71 -11.38
CA LEU A 613 -8.59 10.28 -10.09
C LEU A 613 -7.15 9.74 -10.20
N TRP A 614 -6.82 9.07 -11.31
CA TRP A 614 -5.42 8.71 -11.59
C TRP A 614 -4.54 9.96 -11.62
N HIS A 615 -4.91 10.96 -12.42
CA HIS A 615 -4.12 12.19 -12.58
C HIS A 615 -4.06 13.04 -11.31
N ALA A 616 -5.01 12.90 -10.41
CA ALA A 616 -4.98 13.59 -9.12
C ALA A 616 -3.85 13.09 -8.20
N ARG A 617 -3.36 11.85 -8.39
CA ARG A 617 -2.32 11.27 -7.54
C ARG A 617 -1.07 10.83 -8.29
N ALA A 618 -1.18 10.50 -9.56
CA ALA A 618 -0.10 9.88 -10.32
C ALA A 618 0.32 10.73 -11.52
N ARG A 619 1.55 10.52 -11.93
CA ARG A 619 2.07 10.98 -13.23
C ARG A 619 1.29 10.26 -14.34
N ILE A 620 1.45 10.72 -15.58
CA ILE A 620 0.84 10.04 -16.74
C ILE A 620 1.22 8.55 -16.71
N SER A 621 2.49 8.25 -16.49
CA SER A 621 3.00 6.87 -16.39
C SER A 621 2.53 6.02 -17.58
N GLU A 622 2.05 4.81 -17.31
CA GLU A 622 1.53 3.89 -18.34
C GLU A 622 0.00 3.76 -18.27
N ILE A 623 -0.70 4.86 -17.97
CA ILE A 623 -2.18 4.91 -17.86
C ILE A 623 -2.88 4.32 -19.09
N HIS A 624 -2.26 4.46 -20.28
CA HIS A 624 -2.81 3.96 -21.54
C HIS A 624 -3.09 2.47 -21.53
N VAL A 625 -2.35 1.69 -20.72
CA VAL A 625 -2.59 0.25 -20.57
C VAL A 625 -3.92 0.00 -19.88
N ALA A 626 -4.17 0.66 -18.73
CA ALA A 626 -5.43 0.54 -18.01
C ALA A 626 -6.61 1.09 -18.82
N LEU A 627 -6.45 2.24 -19.48
CA LEU A 627 -7.47 2.79 -20.39
C LEU A 627 -7.78 1.83 -21.55
N GLY A 628 -6.79 1.05 -22.03
CA GLY A 628 -6.98 0.01 -23.01
C GLY A 628 -7.95 -1.10 -22.55
N PHE A 629 -7.96 -1.44 -21.25
CA PHE A 629 -8.93 -2.41 -20.72
C PHE A 629 -10.35 -1.86 -20.71
N PHE A 630 -10.54 -0.62 -20.30
CA PHE A 630 -11.85 0.04 -20.39
C PHE A 630 -12.36 0.07 -21.82
N ALA A 631 -11.52 0.48 -22.78
CA ALA A 631 -11.86 0.52 -24.19
C ALA A 631 -12.18 -0.85 -24.77
N SER A 632 -11.42 -1.89 -24.40
CA SER A 632 -11.67 -3.26 -24.79
C SER A 632 -13.01 -3.78 -24.24
N THR A 633 -13.30 -3.53 -22.95
CA THR A 633 -14.58 -3.93 -22.32
C THR A 633 -15.77 -3.21 -22.95
N HIS A 634 -15.64 -1.89 -23.22
CA HIS A 634 -16.66 -1.16 -23.94
C HIS A 634 -16.95 -1.78 -25.32
N THR A 635 -15.89 -2.10 -26.07
CA THR A 635 -16.02 -2.74 -27.39
C THR A 635 -16.71 -4.09 -27.32
N ARG A 636 -16.38 -4.93 -26.31
CA ARG A 636 -17.03 -6.23 -26.10
C ARG A 636 -18.51 -6.10 -25.76
N LEU A 637 -18.90 -5.12 -24.95
CA LEU A 637 -20.32 -4.85 -24.68
C LEU A 637 -21.09 -4.48 -25.97
N ARG A 638 -20.47 -3.70 -26.85
CA ARG A 638 -21.05 -3.34 -28.15
C ARG A 638 -21.14 -4.54 -29.11
N ILE A 639 -20.11 -5.39 -29.13
CA ILE A 639 -20.11 -6.63 -29.92
C ILE A 639 -21.22 -7.56 -29.42
N ALA A 640 -21.36 -7.74 -28.10
CA ALA A 640 -22.40 -8.57 -27.50
C ALA A 640 -23.80 -8.05 -27.85
N ALA A 641 -24.02 -6.74 -27.80
CA ALA A 641 -25.30 -6.14 -28.18
C ALA A 641 -25.63 -6.37 -29.68
N ALA A 642 -24.65 -6.15 -30.55
CA ALA A 642 -24.83 -6.38 -32.00
C ALA A 642 -25.11 -7.85 -32.31
N TRP A 643 -24.35 -8.78 -31.71
CA TRP A 643 -24.56 -10.21 -31.88
C TRP A 643 -25.93 -10.65 -31.35
N LEU A 644 -26.36 -10.16 -30.18
CA LEU A 644 -27.67 -10.49 -29.62
C LEU A 644 -28.83 -9.99 -30.52
N GLU A 645 -28.66 -8.83 -31.17
CA GLU A 645 -29.59 -8.32 -32.17
C GLU A 645 -29.67 -9.25 -33.40
N GLU A 646 -28.56 -9.85 -33.82
CA GLU A 646 -28.55 -10.87 -34.89
C GLU A 646 -29.30 -12.10 -34.45
N GLN A 647 -29.13 -12.61 -33.23
CA GLN A 647 -29.89 -13.74 -32.67
C GLN A 647 -31.38 -13.43 -32.61
N ARG A 648 -31.76 -12.22 -32.21
CA ARG A 648 -33.15 -11.76 -32.20
C ARG A 648 -33.79 -11.80 -33.60
N ARG A 649 -33.04 -11.38 -34.63
CA ARG A 649 -33.51 -11.41 -36.04
C ARG A 649 -33.62 -12.83 -36.55
N ALA A 650 -32.70 -13.72 -36.27
CA ALA A 650 -32.73 -15.13 -36.64
C ALA A 650 -33.97 -15.80 -36.04
N LEU A 651 -34.25 -15.56 -34.75
CA LEU A 651 -35.46 -16.05 -34.10
C LEU A 651 -36.75 -15.55 -34.77
N ALA A 652 -36.82 -14.26 -35.11
CA ALA A 652 -37.95 -13.67 -35.80
C ALA A 652 -38.14 -14.26 -37.20
N ALA A 653 -37.09 -14.73 -37.85
CA ALA A 653 -37.12 -15.43 -39.13
C ALA A 653 -37.50 -16.94 -39.01
N GLY A 654 -37.70 -17.42 -37.78
CA GLY A 654 -38.04 -18.82 -37.52
C GLY A 654 -36.83 -19.76 -37.39
N GLU A 655 -35.62 -19.18 -37.25
CA GLU A 655 -34.39 -19.93 -37.00
C GLU A 655 -34.17 -20.13 -35.48
N SER A 656 -33.32 -21.07 -35.10
CA SER A 656 -32.96 -21.32 -33.71
C SER A 656 -31.89 -20.29 -33.25
N ALA A 657 -31.97 -19.88 -31.98
CA ALA A 657 -30.90 -19.10 -31.37
C ALA A 657 -29.65 -19.96 -31.18
N ASP A 658 -28.49 -19.30 -31.28
CA ASP A 658 -27.19 -19.91 -30.93
C ASP A 658 -27.02 -19.90 -29.39
N ALA A 659 -27.60 -20.89 -28.72
CA ALA A 659 -27.58 -21.02 -27.27
C ALA A 659 -26.18 -21.32 -26.70
N GLU A 660 -25.30 -21.93 -27.50
CA GLU A 660 -23.95 -22.30 -27.12
C GLU A 660 -22.88 -21.23 -27.51
N LEU A 661 -23.34 -20.13 -28.11
CA LEU A 661 -22.50 -19.02 -28.53
C LEU A 661 -21.40 -19.39 -29.54
N GLU A 662 -21.65 -20.40 -30.40
CA GLU A 662 -20.70 -20.88 -31.41
C GLU A 662 -20.35 -19.80 -32.45
N THR A 663 -21.28 -18.89 -32.73
CA THR A 663 -21.11 -17.78 -33.69
C THR A 663 -20.66 -16.46 -33.00
N TYR A 664 -20.61 -16.47 -31.67
CA TYR A 664 -20.18 -15.32 -30.94
C TYR A 664 -18.65 -15.16 -31.03
N ASN A 665 -18.21 -14.07 -31.64
CA ASN A 665 -16.80 -13.78 -31.76
C ASN A 665 -16.28 -13.16 -30.47
N ALA A 666 -16.07 -14.00 -29.45
CA ALA A 666 -15.44 -13.61 -28.22
C ALA A 666 -14.00 -13.20 -28.52
N SER A 667 -13.68 -11.93 -28.37
CA SER A 667 -12.29 -11.52 -28.26
C SER A 667 -11.67 -12.21 -27.06
N ASP A 668 -10.38 -12.59 -27.13
CA ASP A 668 -9.72 -13.32 -26.06
C ASP A 668 -9.89 -12.58 -24.70
N HIS A 669 -10.77 -13.07 -23.84
CA HIS A 669 -11.13 -12.50 -22.55
C HIS A 669 -10.08 -12.76 -21.47
N ARG A 670 -9.09 -13.65 -21.74
CA ARG A 670 -7.98 -13.97 -20.84
C ARG A 670 -6.89 -12.92 -20.85
N VAL A 671 -7.05 -11.84 -21.60
CA VAL A 671 -6.08 -10.72 -21.73
C VAL A 671 -5.69 -10.14 -20.36
N LEU A 672 -6.55 -10.17 -19.35
CA LEU A 672 -6.19 -9.72 -17.99
C LEU A 672 -5.07 -10.56 -17.35
N TRP A 673 -4.99 -11.85 -17.67
CA TRP A 673 -3.96 -12.77 -17.18
C TRP A 673 -2.75 -12.84 -18.10
N GLN A 674 -2.93 -12.41 -19.34
CA GLN A 674 -1.88 -12.31 -20.35
C GLN A 674 -1.19 -10.94 -20.32
N ILE A 675 -1.45 -10.08 -19.34
CA ILE A 675 -0.73 -8.81 -19.16
C ILE A 675 0.68 -9.01 -18.62
N TRP A 676 1.19 -10.16 -18.72
CA TRP A 676 2.58 -10.32 -19.00
C TRP A 676 2.70 -10.04 -20.51
N PRO A 677 3.00 -8.81 -20.96
CA PRO A 677 3.07 -8.52 -22.38
C PRO A 677 4.13 -9.42 -22.99
N ASP A 678 3.75 -10.13 -24.07
CA ASP A 678 4.70 -10.87 -24.88
C ASP A 678 5.79 -9.97 -25.43
#